data_0fc979f061867413fcde215fcb238bc5
#
_entry.id   0fc979f061867413fcde215fcb238bc5
#
_cell.length_a   1.000
_cell.length_b   1.000
_cell.length_c   1.000
_cell.angle_alpha   90.00
_cell.angle_beta   90.00
_cell.angle_gamma   90.00
#
_symmetry.space_group_name_H-M   'P 1'
#
loop_
_entity.id
_entity.type
_entity.pdbx_description
1 polymer ?
#
loop_
_entity_poly.entity_id
_entity_poly.type
_entity_poly.pdbx_seq_one_letter_code
_entity_poly.pdbx_strand_id
1 'polypeptide(L)'
;MASPQINIDEILLQAQGADENQRSLGMNALKNLAQQNLSSFLTILGTILSNESKDPKIRILSAIVIKNSLLYSEDYRKKWKTEISKEEKDKIKLLILSTLASSQKNIRTMAGTVISSICKIDTPITETWPDLLPSLTNNAFNEDINMKLSAIETLGYVCEELNMKSIDSANVDKIMNALIQNLIKGENTKQVILQLLKALSYAIRLAQKNFENKNERNIIMNSIFQIGDKYQTDEDVIEKIAMLFIEMLSISSYYDYIEEFFLQIMKFSFGIFDKYKESNEKLALFALEIILSVGDEEVSRINYDFINLNKIGNGNYTLDKKNRGYFNKISPELQKLIEQNVKLPDDDNEDSWNISNACLKILNLMSQLADSNTMHKFYENLSNEIKKNNQGQNDINLLNNRAKIWLLLGSCIARVNITDIAKILNSNIYLIFDDIRQNISMPLKKSASYIILKVTKEIPKMFDSSRLGKIIELLSAEIKASQDNIYMANLCRSLQNLIKCYGDLETNKSSSSLSPYFEIILNNLFVGAEQDIKNYQASAKTTLSRFMTIGTLIEYSSHDKQFQISQIIKQFLIQIESTQNNIDTMIKAGIDKETIFQIQEYYFSLLQKLFNKYKTKIELDFADKIWQLTEALFKYRQTVFDEANLAMSALARNMGETFEPIFKKYYPYVEYSIKYYSNNSLSKSGLVSLMHCIISVQKNIDKTKDIISTLIDVCVSNEVEKKNKTIAISIIGYVAMFEGTNFSIYIDPVMKLLFSAAQMGFNLGYNIDEELIEFVKTLRFQIIQTFTCLEMTFNNKENNILNSYMKDIFEFLKSCINDTKIQNLEILKSILSLINDLFGIYGSQFKELCNENFAAGFIKLIQGYFTNKQMDPDIEQNIEILKMFFIQNN
;
A
#
# COMPACT_ATOMS: atom_id res chain seq x y z
N MET A 1 25.72 15.43 -49.19
CA MET A 1 25.20 14.12 -48.75
C MET A 1 23.87 14.38 -48.06
N ALA A 2 22.78 13.91 -48.61
CA ALA A 2 21.47 14.04 -47.95
C ALA A 2 21.51 13.21 -46.64
N SER A 3 21.17 13.84 -45.53
CA SER A 3 21.00 13.16 -44.26
C SER A 3 20.04 11.96 -44.42
N PRO A 4 20.33 10.77 -43.92
CA PRO A 4 19.41 9.64 -44.03
C PRO A 4 18.06 10.06 -43.43
N GLN A 5 17.03 9.98 -44.24
CA GLN A 5 15.65 10.28 -43.83
C GLN A 5 15.25 9.22 -42.80
N ILE A 6 15.18 9.60 -41.54
CA ILE A 6 14.85 8.70 -40.42
C ILE A 6 13.44 8.18 -40.64
N ASN A 7 13.29 6.87 -40.90
CA ASN A 7 11.99 6.24 -41.09
C ASN A 7 11.38 5.92 -39.74
N ILE A 8 10.53 6.80 -39.21
CA ILE A 8 9.88 6.64 -37.89
C ILE A 8 8.96 5.42 -37.85
N ASP A 9 8.36 5.03 -38.99
CA ASP A 9 7.53 3.84 -39.06
C ASP A 9 8.33 2.56 -38.72
N GLU A 10 9.54 2.43 -39.23
CA GLU A 10 10.45 1.31 -38.93
C GLU A 10 10.90 1.33 -37.49
N ILE A 11 11.18 2.49 -36.92
CA ILE A 11 11.57 2.64 -35.51
C ILE A 11 10.43 2.22 -34.59
N LEU A 12 9.17 2.61 -34.88
CA LEU A 12 8.00 2.19 -34.12
C LEU A 12 7.81 0.66 -34.14
N LEU A 13 8.00 0.03 -35.29
CA LEU A 13 7.93 -1.43 -35.43
C LEU A 13 9.06 -2.15 -34.69
N GLN A 14 10.30 -1.62 -34.77
CA GLN A 14 11.45 -2.15 -34.04
C GLN A 14 11.24 -2.07 -32.50
N ALA A 15 10.71 -0.96 -31.99
CA ALA A 15 10.45 -0.76 -30.57
C ALA A 15 9.44 -1.78 -29.99
N GLN A 16 8.70 -2.49 -30.81
CA GLN A 16 7.75 -3.56 -30.44
C GLN A 16 8.19 -4.95 -30.92
N GLY A 17 9.39 -5.08 -31.45
CA GLY A 17 9.92 -6.36 -31.93
C GLY A 17 10.07 -7.40 -30.81
N ALA A 18 9.99 -8.68 -31.16
CA ALA A 18 10.20 -9.78 -30.21
C ALA A 18 11.68 -9.91 -29.79
N ASP A 19 12.60 -9.49 -30.65
CA ASP A 19 14.04 -9.46 -30.37
C ASP A 19 14.38 -8.32 -29.40
N GLU A 20 15.01 -8.64 -28.27
CA GLU A 20 15.32 -7.71 -27.19
C GLU A 20 16.31 -6.62 -27.64
N ASN A 21 17.28 -6.95 -28.48
CA ASN A 21 18.26 -5.99 -28.98
C ASN A 21 17.62 -4.99 -29.95
N GLN A 22 16.79 -5.47 -30.88
CA GLN A 22 16.06 -4.59 -31.78
C GLN A 22 15.07 -3.70 -31.05
N ARG A 23 14.36 -4.26 -30.05
CA ARG A 23 13.44 -3.49 -29.21
C ARG A 23 14.15 -2.39 -28.45
N SER A 24 15.31 -2.69 -27.84
CA SER A 24 16.14 -1.71 -27.15
C SER A 24 16.65 -0.60 -28.07
N LEU A 25 17.10 -0.94 -29.28
CA LEU A 25 17.52 0.02 -30.30
C LEU A 25 16.37 0.95 -30.72
N GLY A 26 15.19 0.39 -31.00
CA GLY A 26 14.01 1.17 -31.37
C GLY A 26 13.57 2.11 -30.24
N MET A 27 13.52 1.62 -28.97
CA MET A 27 13.19 2.44 -27.81
C MET A 27 14.19 3.58 -27.59
N ASN A 28 15.49 3.32 -27.72
CA ASN A 28 16.53 4.34 -27.61
C ASN A 28 16.42 5.39 -28.72
N ALA A 29 16.12 4.97 -29.95
CA ALA A 29 15.91 5.89 -31.07
C ALA A 29 14.71 6.82 -30.82
N LEU A 30 13.56 6.30 -30.34
CA LEU A 30 12.41 7.12 -29.97
C LEU A 30 12.74 8.10 -28.84
N LYS A 31 13.48 7.65 -27.82
CA LYS A 31 13.93 8.49 -26.71
C LYS A 31 14.81 9.65 -27.20
N ASN A 32 15.77 9.35 -28.08
CA ASN A 32 16.67 10.37 -28.65
C ASN A 32 15.90 11.42 -29.49
N LEU A 33 14.94 11.00 -30.30
CA LEU A 33 14.09 11.91 -31.08
C LEU A 33 13.27 12.83 -30.17
N ALA A 34 12.67 12.27 -29.11
CA ALA A 34 11.91 13.04 -28.15
C ALA A 34 12.78 14.04 -27.36
N GLN A 35 14.02 13.66 -27.02
CA GLN A 35 14.98 14.53 -26.32
C GLN A 35 15.48 15.69 -27.21
N GLN A 36 15.65 15.46 -28.51
CA GLN A 36 16.08 16.50 -29.45
C GLN A 36 15.02 17.60 -29.63
N ASN A 37 13.78 17.23 -29.87
CA ASN A 37 12.65 18.18 -29.98
C ASN A 37 11.32 17.47 -29.72
N LEU A 38 10.81 17.62 -28.50
CA LEU A 38 9.56 16.97 -28.07
C LEU A 38 8.34 17.42 -28.87
N SER A 39 8.24 18.72 -29.22
CA SER A 39 7.11 19.28 -30.00
C SER A 39 7.04 18.68 -31.40
N SER A 40 8.17 18.66 -32.10
CA SER A 40 8.28 18.05 -33.45
C SER A 40 7.99 16.54 -33.38
N PHE A 41 8.54 15.85 -32.41
CA PHE A 41 8.31 14.42 -32.20
C PHE A 41 6.83 14.07 -32.01
N LEU A 42 6.15 14.76 -31.09
CA LEU A 42 4.72 14.56 -30.84
C LEU A 42 3.85 14.93 -32.04
N THR A 43 4.22 15.98 -32.77
CA THR A 43 3.54 16.40 -34.01
C THR A 43 3.63 15.32 -35.10
N ILE A 44 4.82 14.73 -35.28
CA ILE A 44 5.01 13.64 -36.26
C ILE A 44 4.17 12.42 -35.87
N LEU A 45 4.21 12.01 -34.61
CA LEU A 45 3.42 10.89 -34.12
C LEU A 45 1.90 11.17 -34.26
N GLY A 46 1.44 12.39 -33.96
CA GLY A 46 0.06 12.81 -34.15
C GLY A 46 -0.36 12.77 -35.64
N THR A 47 0.54 13.16 -36.55
CA THR A 47 0.32 13.07 -37.99
C THR A 47 0.22 11.61 -38.47
N ILE A 48 1.07 10.70 -37.94
CA ILE A 48 0.98 9.27 -38.22
C ILE A 48 -0.35 8.71 -37.71
N LEU A 49 -0.73 9.04 -36.48
CA LEU A 49 -1.99 8.60 -35.90
C LEU A 49 -3.22 9.02 -36.69
N SER A 50 -3.26 10.27 -37.18
CA SER A 50 -4.39 10.83 -37.93
C SER A 50 -4.47 10.39 -39.38
N ASN A 51 -3.38 9.87 -39.95
CA ASN A 51 -3.30 9.54 -41.37
C ASN A 51 -3.97 8.19 -41.69
N GLU A 52 -5.14 8.21 -42.36
CA GLU A 52 -5.93 7.02 -42.76
C GLU A 52 -5.20 6.11 -43.74
N SER A 53 -4.20 6.58 -44.50
CA SER A 53 -3.42 5.77 -45.44
C SER A 53 -2.31 4.95 -44.81
N LYS A 54 -1.96 5.22 -43.52
CA LYS A 54 -0.95 4.45 -42.78
C LYS A 54 -1.48 3.14 -42.22
N ASP A 55 -0.56 2.18 -42.04
CA ASP A 55 -0.88 0.89 -41.46
C ASP A 55 -1.49 1.09 -40.06
N PRO A 56 -2.64 0.45 -39.76
CA PRO A 56 -3.29 0.55 -38.44
C PRO A 56 -2.40 0.24 -37.25
N LYS A 57 -1.48 -0.71 -37.40
CA LYS A 57 -0.54 -1.08 -36.34
C LYS A 57 0.41 0.06 -36.03
N ILE A 58 0.94 0.74 -37.05
CA ILE A 58 1.83 1.89 -36.89
C ILE A 58 1.09 3.07 -36.24
N ARG A 59 -0.15 3.31 -36.63
CA ARG A 59 -1.04 4.31 -36.04
C ARG A 59 -1.28 4.04 -34.55
N ILE A 60 -1.59 2.81 -34.18
CA ILE A 60 -1.77 2.39 -32.76
C ILE A 60 -0.46 2.59 -31.99
N LEU A 61 0.69 2.18 -32.55
CA LEU A 61 1.99 2.34 -31.91
C LEU A 61 2.32 3.82 -31.67
N SER A 62 2.03 4.70 -32.64
CA SER A 62 2.24 6.14 -32.46
C SER A 62 1.40 6.70 -31.29
N ALA A 63 0.14 6.27 -31.16
CA ALA A 63 -0.71 6.66 -30.02
C ALA A 63 -0.16 6.17 -28.68
N ILE A 64 0.32 4.91 -28.61
CA ILE A 64 0.95 4.35 -27.41
C ILE A 64 2.17 5.16 -27.02
N VAL A 65 3.02 5.52 -27.97
CA VAL A 65 4.24 6.30 -27.71
C VAL A 65 3.88 7.71 -27.22
N ILE A 66 2.90 8.39 -27.84
CA ILE A 66 2.43 9.71 -27.35
C ILE A 66 1.96 9.60 -25.89
N LYS A 67 1.03 8.65 -25.64
CA LYS A 67 0.48 8.42 -24.31
C LYS A 67 1.58 8.19 -23.27
N ASN A 68 2.49 7.21 -23.54
CA ASN A 68 3.53 6.84 -22.60
C ASN A 68 4.54 7.99 -22.36
N SER A 69 4.89 8.74 -23.40
CA SER A 69 5.76 9.92 -23.28
C SER A 69 5.16 10.96 -22.33
N LEU A 70 3.87 11.21 -22.41
CA LEU A 70 3.20 12.22 -21.61
C LEU A 70 2.89 11.73 -20.18
N LEU A 71 2.56 10.45 -19.99
CA LEU A 71 2.17 9.92 -18.67
C LEU A 71 3.35 9.49 -17.80
N TYR A 72 4.38 8.87 -18.38
CA TYR A 72 5.42 8.21 -17.60
C TYR A 72 6.77 8.96 -17.58
N SER A 73 6.95 10.02 -18.38
CA SER A 73 8.15 10.85 -18.35
C SER A 73 7.87 12.19 -17.68
N GLU A 74 8.47 12.38 -16.49
CA GLU A 74 8.36 13.66 -15.77
C GLU A 74 9.02 14.82 -16.53
N ASP A 75 10.17 14.56 -17.19
CA ASP A 75 10.86 15.53 -18.04
C ASP A 75 9.98 15.98 -19.21
N TYR A 76 9.32 15.03 -19.89
CA TYR A 76 8.46 15.39 -21.03
C TYR A 76 7.17 16.10 -20.59
N ARG A 77 6.61 15.77 -19.43
CA ARG A 77 5.49 16.54 -18.85
C ARG A 77 5.90 17.98 -18.52
N LYS A 78 7.10 18.16 -17.97
CA LYS A 78 7.64 19.50 -17.71
C LYS A 78 7.82 20.27 -19.01
N LYS A 79 8.47 19.68 -20.02
CA LYS A 79 8.65 20.29 -21.34
C LYS A 79 7.32 20.60 -22.03
N TRP A 80 6.33 19.68 -21.93
CA TRP A 80 4.97 19.96 -22.43
C TRP A 80 4.41 21.25 -21.83
N LYS A 81 4.56 21.45 -20.51
CA LYS A 81 4.01 22.63 -19.83
C LYS A 81 4.77 23.92 -20.14
N THR A 82 6.10 23.87 -20.21
CA THR A 82 6.97 25.06 -20.18
C THR A 82 7.64 25.40 -21.51
N GLU A 83 7.86 24.42 -22.40
CA GLU A 83 8.68 24.62 -23.60
C GLU A 83 7.87 24.57 -24.90
N ILE A 84 6.73 23.82 -24.94
CA ILE A 84 5.89 23.71 -26.12
C ILE A 84 4.91 24.90 -26.16
N SER A 85 4.91 25.65 -27.27
CA SER A 85 4.02 26.80 -27.47
C SER A 85 2.54 26.37 -27.52
N LYS A 86 1.64 27.32 -27.26
CA LYS A 86 0.19 27.05 -27.34
C LYS A 86 -0.21 26.57 -28.72
N GLU A 87 0.30 27.21 -29.78
CA GLU A 87 0.01 26.90 -31.18
C GLU A 87 0.44 25.48 -31.54
N GLU A 88 1.60 25.02 -31.05
CA GLU A 88 2.09 23.65 -31.27
C GLU A 88 1.23 22.64 -30.51
N LYS A 89 0.85 22.92 -29.24
CA LYS A 89 -0.08 22.08 -28.48
C LYS A 89 -1.42 21.96 -29.19
N ASP A 90 -1.98 23.07 -29.65
CA ASP A 90 -3.28 23.08 -30.31
C ASP A 90 -3.23 22.31 -31.65
N LYS A 91 -2.11 22.34 -32.37
CA LYS A 91 -1.89 21.52 -33.57
C LYS A 91 -1.88 20.01 -33.22
N ILE A 92 -1.15 19.61 -32.18
CA ILE A 92 -1.10 18.22 -31.74
C ILE A 92 -2.49 17.78 -31.28
N LYS A 93 -3.18 18.57 -30.48
CA LYS A 93 -4.54 18.33 -29.99
C LYS A 93 -5.53 18.15 -31.14
N LEU A 94 -5.45 18.99 -32.17
CA LEU A 94 -6.31 18.90 -33.34
C LEU A 94 -6.09 17.61 -34.16
N LEU A 95 -4.84 17.19 -34.38
CA LEU A 95 -4.51 15.94 -35.06
C LEU A 95 -5.09 14.73 -34.32
N ILE A 96 -5.00 14.69 -32.98
CA ILE A 96 -5.53 13.61 -32.18
C ILE A 96 -7.06 13.64 -32.17
N LEU A 97 -7.69 14.82 -32.02
CA LEU A 97 -9.14 14.95 -31.99
C LEU A 97 -9.76 14.56 -33.33
N SER A 98 -9.15 14.92 -34.46
CA SER A 98 -9.64 14.52 -35.80
C SER A 98 -9.61 12.99 -35.98
N THR A 99 -8.74 12.28 -35.27
CA THR A 99 -8.63 10.82 -35.35
C THR A 99 -9.86 10.10 -34.76
N LEU A 100 -10.69 10.77 -33.97
CA LEU A 100 -11.95 10.21 -33.48
C LEU A 100 -12.95 9.90 -34.59
N ALA A 101 -12.76 10.46 -35.80
CA ALA A 101 -13.53 10.17 -37.01
C ALA A 101 -12.97 8.97 -37.80
N SER A 102 -11.90 8.32 -37.39
CA SER A 102 -11.29 7.19 -38.07
C SER A 102 -12.32 6.06 -38.33
N SER A 103 -12.22 5.44 -39.49
CA SER A 103 -13.04 4.26 -39.83
C SER A 103 -12.80 3.08 -38.90
N GLN A 104 -11.61 2.99 -38.29
CA GLN A 104 -11.17 1.87 -37.47
C GLN A 104 -11.39 2.10 -35.95
N LYS A 105 -12.19 1.23 -35.32
CA LYS A 105 -12.56 1.30 -33.91
C LYS A 105 -11.35 1.40 -32.98
N ASN A 106 -10.36 0.53 -33.15
CA ASN A 106 -9.17 0.50 -32.26
C ASN A 106 -8.37 1.80 -32.31
N ILE A 107 -8.33 2.46 -33.45
CA ILE A 107 -7.64 3.75 -33.63
C ILE A 107 -8.43 4.86 -32.92
N ARG A 108 -9.76 4.88 -33.04
CA ARG A 108 -10.61 5.82 -32.30
C ARG A 108 -10.44 5.69 -30.79
N THR A 109 -10.45 4.44 -30.29
CA THR A 109 -10.23 4.14 -28.87
C THR A 109 -8.85 4.63 -28.40
N MET A 110 -7.80 4.37 -29.20
CA MET A 110 -6.46 4.86 -28.88
C MET A 110 -6.36 6.38 -28.88
N ALA A 111 -6.99 7.06 -29.86
CA ALA A 111 -7.07 8.52 -29.86
C ALA A 111 -7.77 9.06 -28.59
N GLY A 112 -8.89 8.43 -28.17
CA GLY A 112 -9.58 8.76 -26.92
C GLY A 112 -8.70 8.62 -25.68
N THR A 113 -7.86 7.57 -25.60
CA THR A 113 -6.91 7.39 -24.48
C THR A 113 -5.77 8.41 -24.49
N VAL A 114 -5.33 8.88 -25.66
CA VAL A 114 -4.35 9.97 -25.75
C VAL A 114 -4.98 11.29 -25.34
N ILE A 115 -6.23 11.57 -25.75
CA ILE A 115 -6.97 12.77 -25.31
C ILE A 115 -7.06 12.80 -23.78
N SER A 116 -7.51 11.72 -23.15
CA SER A 116 -7.62 11.67 -21.68
C SER A 116 -6.27 11.87 -20.99
N SER A 117 -5.18 11.33 -21.57
CA SER A 117 -3.83 11.52 -21.06
C SER A 117 -3.38 12.99 -21.10
N ILE A 118 -3.73 13.72 -22.17
CA ILE A 118 -3.47 15.16 -22.27
C ILE A 118 -4.31 15.91 -21.23
N CYS A 119 -5.57 15.55 -21.04
CA CYS A 119 -6.44 16.15 -20.01
C CYS A 119 -5.88 16.01 -18.60
N LYS A 120 -5.24 14.88 -18.30
CA LYS A 120 -4.60 14.63 -16.99
C LYS A 120 -3.47 15.60 -16.68
N ILE A 121 -2.66 15.94 -17.70
CA ILE A 121 -1.46 16.77 -17.51
C ILE A 121 -1.67 18.27 -17.74
N ASP A 122 -2.69 18.62 -18.52
CA ASP A 122 -2.93 19.97 -19.03
C ASP A 122 -4.21 20.56 -18.41
N THR A 123 -4.18 20.74 -17.10
CA THR A 123 -5.30 21.22 -16.28
C THR A 123 -5.15 22.69 -15.87
N PRO A 124 -6.25 23.47 -15.75
CA PRO A 124 -7.66 23.11 -15.98
C PRO A 124 -7.99 23.03 -17.47
N ILE A 125 -8.78 22.00 -17.83
CA ILE A 125 -9.06 21.67 -19.23
C ILE A 125 -9.86 22.77 -19.96
N THR A 126 -10.68 23.50 -19.24
CA THR A 126 -11.50 24.62 -19.76
C THR A 126 -10.67 25.79 -20.28
N GLU A 127 -9.45 25.97 -19.78
CA GLU A 127 -8.52 27.01 -20.21
C GLU A 127 -7.54 26.47 -21.26
N THR A 128 -7.06 25.25 -21.06
CA THR A 128 -6.00 24.66 -21.91
C THR A 128 -6.53 24.00 -23.17
N TRP A 129 -7.80 23.54 -23.16
CA TRP A 129 -8.47 22.91 -24.30
C TRP A 129 -9.98 23.24 -24.35
N PRO A 130 -10.38 24.51 -24.52
CA PRO A 130 -11.76 24.96 -24.36
C PRO A 130 -12.77 24.28 -25.30
N ASP A 131 -12.35 23.89 -26.51
CA ASP A 131 -13.23 23.30 -27.54
C ASP A 131 -13.45 21.79 -27.37
N LEU A 132 -12.69 21.10 -26.49
CA LEU A 132 -12.77 19.64 -26.34
C LEU A 132 -14.14 19.19 -25.84
N LEU A 133 -14.59 19.68 -24.70
CA LEU A 133 -15.86 19.24 -24.10
C LEU A 133 -17.07 19.61 -24.97
N PRO A 134 -17.18 20.84 -25.53
CA PRO A 134 -18.22 21.16 -26.49
C PRO A 134 -18.20 20.24 -27.72
N SER A 135 -17.04 19.92 -28.27
CA SER A 135 -16.92 19.02 -29.43
C SER A 135 -17.40 17.61 -29.08
N LEU A 136 -16.95 17.04 -27.96
CA LEU A 136 -17.33 15.69 -27.54
C LEU A 136 -18.82 15.60 -27.17
N THR A 137 -19.37 16.57 -26.45
CA THR A 137 -20.79 16.58 -26.06
C THR A 137 -21.72 16.76 -27.28
N ASN A 138 -21.33 17.56 -28.27
CA ASN A 138 -22.09 17.71 -29.51
C ASN A 138 -22.02 16.41 -30.36
N ASN A 139 -20.83 15.82 -30.50
CA ASN A 139 -20.64 14.57 -31.24
C ASN A 139 -21.29 13.35 -30.57
N ALA A 140 -21.60 13.40 -29.28
CA ALA A 140 -22.40 12.37 -28.60
C ALA A 140 -23.84 12.27 -29.19
N PHE A 141 -24.33 13.30 -29.91
CA PHE A 141 -25.60 13.29 -30.62
C PHE A 141 -25.48 13.09 -32.13
N ASN A 142 -24.28 12.83 -32.64
CA ASN A 142 -24.01 12.69 -34.06
C ASN A 142 -24.85 11.54 -34.68
N GLU A 143 -25.28 11.73 -35.91
CA GLU A 143 -26.02 10.70 -36.67
C GLU A 143 -25.09 9.54 -37.07
N ASP A 144 -23.80 9.82 -37.37
CA ASP A 144 -22.82 8.77 -37.56
C ASP A 144 -22.56 8.03 -36.25
N ILE A 145 -22.92 6.75 -36.25
CA ILE A 145 -22.81 5.86 -35.10
C ILE A 145 -21.36 5.72 -34.60
N ASN A 146 -20.37 5.76 -35.50
CA ASN A 146 -18.97 5.63 -35.15
C ASN A 146 -18.46 6.88 -34.41
N MET A 147 -18.82 8.07 -34.92
CA MET A 147 -18.51 9.34 -34.30
C MET A 147 -19.19 9.45 -32.92
N LYS A 148 -20.49 9.07 -32.85
CA LYS A 148 -21.27 9.04 -31.61
C LYS A 148 -20.61 8.16 -30.56
N LEU A 149 -20.28 6.91 -30.90
CA LEU A 149 -19.61 5.96 -29.99
C LEU A 149 -18.25 6.47 -29.54
N SER A 150 -17.46 6.98 -30.46
CA SER A 150 -16.13 7.51 -30.18
C SER A 150 -16.17 8.72 -29.24
N ALA A 151 -17.12 9.63 -29.43
CA ALA A 151 -17.32 10.80 -28.57
C ALA A 151 -17.73 10.39 -27.15
N ILE A 152 -18.70 9.46 -27.01
CA ILE A 152 -19.17 8.96 -25.72
C ILE A 152 -18.04 8.20 -25.00
N GLU A 153 -17.28 7.37 -25.71
CA GLU A 153 -16.14 6.63 -25.15
C GLU A 153 -15.06 7.59 -24.64
N THR A 154 -14.73 8.61 -25.44
CA THR A 154 -13.73 9.61 -25.08
C THR A 154 -14.19 10.47 -23.90
N LEU A 155 -15.48 10.85 -23.83
CA LEU A 155 -16.05 11.53 -22.66
C LEU A 155 -15.85 10.70 -21.39
N GLY A 156 -16.09 9.39 -21.47
CA GLY A 156 -15.84 8.48 -20.35
C GLY A 156 -14.39 8.53 -19.90
N TYR A 157 -13.43 8.37 -20.81
CA TYR A 157 -11.98 8.43 -20.47
C TYR A 157 -11.54 9.79 -19.94
N VAL A 158 -12.09 10.87 -20.45
CA VAL A 158 -11.81 12.21 -19.92
C VAL A 158 -12.36 12.36 -18.50
N CYS A 159 -13.58 11.88 -18.23
CA CYS A 159 -14.17 11.91 -16.88
C CYS A 159 -13.39 11.05 -15.88
N GLU A 160 -12.79 9.94 -16.32
CA GLU A 160 -11.95 9.08 -15.47
C GLU A 160 -10.71 9.82 -14.96
N GLU A 161 -10.09 10.68 -15.78
CA GLU A 161 -8.88 11.41 -15.44
C GLU A 161 -9.13 12.77 -14.75
N LEU A 162 -10.34 13.33 -14.88
CA LEU A 162 -10.69 14.61 -14.26
C LEU A 162 -11.09 14.43 -12.78
N ASN A 163 -10.86 15.49 -12.02
CA ASN A 163 -11.36 15.64 -10.65
C ASN A 163 -12.14 16.95 -10.51
N MET A 164 -12.86 17.10 -9.38
CA MET A 164 -13.68 18.27 -9.09
C MET A 164 -12.95 19.63 -9.12
N LYS A 165 -11.61 19.64 -9.07
CA LYS A 165 -10.81 20.85 -9.13
C LYS A 165 -10.38 21.20 -10.57
N SER A 166 -10.41 20.24 -11.47
CA SER A 166 -9.95 20.37 -12.86
C SER A 166 -11.06 20.74 -13.86
N ILE A 167 -12.33 20.70 -13.42
CA ILE A 167 -13.50 21.03 -14.25
C ILE A 167 -14.54 21.80 -13.42
N ASP A 168 -15.20 22.78 -14.03
CA ASP A 168 -16.29 23.53 -13.41
C ASP A 168 -17.64 22.80 -13.54
N SER A 169 -18.59 23.12 -12.66
CA SER A 169 -19.90 22.47 -12.63
C SER A 169 -20.72 22.65 -13.91
N ALA A 170 -20.59 23.77 -14.61
CA ALA A 170 -21.35 24.02 -15.85
C ALA A 170 -20.93 23.05 -16.97
N ASN A 171 -19.65 22.68 -17.01
CA ASN A 171 -19.17 21.67 -17.95
C ASN A 171 -19.53 20.23 -17.49
N VAL A 172 -19.55 19.97 -16.18
CA VAL A 172 -20.10 18.70 -15.66
C VAL A 172 -21.57 18.54 -16.05
N ASP A 173 -22.38 19.60 -15.92
CA ASP A 173 -23.78 19.61 -16.32
C ASP A 173 -23.96 19.30 -17.81
N LYS A 174 -23.11 19.86 -18.69
CA LYS A 174 -23.14 19.54 -20.12
C LYS A 174 -22.82 18.08 -20.39
N ILE A 175 -21.82 17.51 -19.72
CA ILE A 175 -21.46 16.10 -19.85
C ILE A 175 -22.64 15.21 -19.38
N MET A 176 -23.15 15.47 -18.18
CA MET A 176 -24.26 14.70 -17.61
C MET A 176 -25.50 14.79 -18.49
N ASN A 177 -25.86 15.98 -18.98
CA ASN A 177 -26.96 16.17 -19.90
C ASN A 177 -26.74 15.39 -21.21
N ALA A 178 -25.53 15.42 -21.79
CA ALA A 178 -25.24 14.68 -23.02
C ALA A 178 -25.42 13.16 -22.82
N LEU A 179 -24.94 12.61 -21.73
CA LEU A 179 -25.04 11.19 -21.42
C LEU A 179 -26.50 10.77 -21.10
N ILE A 180 -27.18 11.50 -20.23
CA ILE A 180 -28.53 11.16 -19.78
C ILE A 180 -29.55 11.36 -20.90
N GLN A 181 -29.53 12.46 -21.67
CA GLN A 181 -30.43 12.67 -22.78
C GLN A 181 -30.29 11.60 -23.88
N ASN A 182 -29.06 11.10 -24.10
CA ASN A 182 -28.85 9.97 -24.97
C ASN A 182 -29.46 8.67 -24.42
N LEU A 183 -29.40 8.42 -23.11
CA LEU A 183 -30.04 7.25 -22.48
C LEU A 183 -31.56 7.29 -22.65
N ILE A 184 -32.18 8.46 -22.47
CA ILE A 184 -33.63 8.64 -22.52
C ILE A 184 -34.19 8.49 -23.97
N LYS A 185 -33.44 8.89 -24.98
CA LYS A 185 -33.87 8.93 -26.40
C LYS A 185 -34.30 7.60 -27.00
N GLY A 186 -34.30 6.50 -26.31
CA GLY A 186 -34.99 5.24 -26.64
C GLY A 186 -34.61 4.47 -27.91
N GLU A 187 -34.02 5.12 -28.90
CA GLU A 187 -33.69 4.55 -30.24
C GLU A 187 -32.21 4.06 -30.36
N ASN A 188 -31.48 4.04 -29.25
CA ASN A 188 -30.08 3.65 -29.26
C ASN A 188 -29.89 2.14 -29.39
N THR A 189 -28.87 1.75 -30.16
CA THR A 189 -28.42 0.36 -30.23
C THR A 189 -27.86 -0.11 -28.88
N LYS A 190 -27.87 -1.45 -28.65
CA LYS A 190 -27.25 -2.01 -27.44
C LYS A 190 -25.82 -1.50 -27.23
N GLN A 191 -25.03 -1.39 -28.29
CA GLN A 191 -23.65 -0.92 -28.22
C GLN A 191 -23.53 0.52 -27.71
N VAL A 192 -24.44 1.42 -28.10
CA VAL A 192 -24.48 2.80 -27.60
C VAL A 192 -24.87 2.83 -26.12
N ILE A 193 -25.88 2.03 -25.71
CA ILE A 193 -26.29 1.93 -24.30
C ILE A 193 -25.15 1.47 -23.41
N LEU A 194 -24.43 0.41 -23.80
CA LEU A 194 -23.26 -0.07 -23.04
C LEU A 194 -22.18 1.00 -22.89
N GLN A 195 -21.92 1.75 -23.95
CA GLN A 195 -20.90 2.82 -23.93
C GLN A 195 -21.36 4.01 -23.08
N LEU A 196 -22.66 4.37 -23.12
CA LEU A 196 -23.22 5.42 -22.27
C LEU A 196 -23.16 5.06 -20.78
N LEU A 197 -23.54 3.83 -20.40
CA LEU A 197 -23.47 3.36 -19.03
C LEU A 197 -22.03 3.35 -18.52
N LYS A 198 -21.06 2.93 -19.35
CA LYS A 198 -19.63 2.96 -19.03
C LYS A 198 -19.14 4.40 -18.84
N ALA A 199 -19.49 5.32 -19.74
CA ALA A 199 -19.11 6.73 -19.61
C ALA A 199 -19.75 7.38 -18.36
N LEU A 200 -21.02 7.02 -18.08
CA LEU A 200 -21.73 7.52 -16.90
C LEU A 200 -21.09 7.04 -15.59
N SER A 201 -20.57 5.79 -15.51
CA SER A 201 -19.89 5.29 -14.30
C SER A 201 -18.63 6.09 -13.97
N TYR A 202 -17.93 6.65 -14.94
CA TYR A 202 -16.83 7.58 -14.69
C TYR A 202 -17.31 9.00 -14.39
N ALA A 203 -18.33 9.49 -15.12
CA ALA A 203 -18.83 10.85 -14.96
C ALA A 203 -19.54 11.08 -13.61
N ILE A 204 -20.11 10.02 -13.03
CA ILE A 204 -20.86 10.08 -11.77
C ILE A 204 -20.01 10.65 -10.63
N ARG A 205 -18.68 10.43 -10.63
CA ARG A 205 -17.76 10.98 -9.62
C ARG A 205 -17.68 12.50 -9.63
N LEU A 206 -18.00 13.13 -10.73
CA LEU A 206 -17.98 14.59 -10.92
C LEU A 206 -19.36 15.22 -10.67
N ALA A 207 -20.44 14.42 -10.63
CA ALA A 207 -21.83 14.87 -10.66
C ALA A 207 -22.41 15.19 -9.27
N GLN A 208 -21.59 15.55 -8.26
CA GLN A 208 -22.09 15.80 -6.90
C GLN A 208 -23.24 16.82 -6.86
N LYS A 209 -23.09 17.97 -7.54
CA LYS A 209 -24.13 19.01 -7.58
C LYS A 209 -25.43 18.53 -8.23
N ASN A 210 -25.33 17.68 -9.26
CA ASN A 210 -26.51 17.09 -9.92
C ASN A 210 -27.25 16.14 -8.99
N PHE A 211 -26.53 15.43 -8.09
CA PHE A 211 -27.13 14.59 -7.05
C PHE A 211 -27.70 15.38 -5.88
N GLU A 212 -27.14 16.54 -5.55
CA GLU A 212 -27.71 17.47 -4.58
C GLU A 212 -29.06 18.02 -5.07
N ASN A 213 -29.19 18.30 -6.37
CA ASN A 213 -30.44 18.75 -7.00
C ASN A 213 -31.42 17.57 -7.15
N LYS A 214 -32.53 17.62 -6.42
CA LYS A 214 -33.56 16.56 -6.41
C LYS A 214 -34.11 16.23 -7.80
N ASN A 215 -34.37 17.22 -8.64
CA ASN A 215 -34.96 17.01 -9.97
C ASN A 215 -33.95 16.31 -10.91
N GLU A 216 -32.73 16.74 -10.92
CA GLU A 216 -31.66 16.14 -11.74
C GLU A 216 -31.35 14.72 -11.28
N ARG A 217 -31.20 14.50 -9.98
CA ARG A 217 -31.06 13.18 -9.39
C ARG A 217 -32.17 12.22 -9.79
N ASN A 218 -33.44 12.68 -9.74
CA ASN A 218 -34.60 11.88 -10.17
C ASN A 218 -34.50 11.50 -11.65
N ILE A 219 -34.09 12.42 -12.52
CA ILE A 219 -33.93 12.16 -13.95
C ILE A 219 -32.84 11.11 -14.16
N ILE A 220 -31.70 11.26 -13.51
CA ILE A 220 -30.57 10.32 -13.61
C ILE A 220 -31.01 8.92 -13.16
N MET A 221 -31.57 8.80 -11.96
CA MET A 221 -31.94 7.51 -11.38
C MET A 221 -33.05 6.81 -12.18
N ASN A 222 -34.12 7.55 -12.55
CA ASN A 222 -35.20 6.99 -13.33
C ASN A 222 -34.73 6.52 -14.72
N SER A 223 -33.77 7.24 -15.35
CA SER A 223 -33.20 6.83 -16.64
C SER A 223 -32.45 5.49 -16.51
N ILE A 224 -31.67 5.30 -15.45
CA ILE A 224 -30.94 4.06 -15.18
C ILE A 224 -31.92 2.90 -14.97
N PHE A 225 -32.98 3.10 -14.14
CA PHE A 225 -33.98 2.05 -13.91
C PHE A 225 -34.77 1.70 -15.16
N GLN A 226 -35.16 2.68 -15.98
CA GLN A 226 -35.85 2.43 -17.26
C GLN A 226 -34.98 1.57 -18.20
N ILE A 227 -33.70 1.81 -18.28
CA ILE A 227 -32.76 0.96 -19.04
C ILE A 227 -32.69 -0.45 -18.43
N GLY A 228 -32.61 -0.56 -17.11
CA GLY A 228 -32.63 -1.85 -16.39
C GLY A 228 -33.90 -2.67 -16.70
N ASP A 229 -35.06 -2.03 -16.68
CA ASP A 229 -36.34 -2.68 -16.98
C ASP A 229 -36.42 -3.10 -18.48
N LYS A 230 -35.95 -2.24 -19.38
CA LYS A 230 -35.95 -2.53 -20.83
C LYS A 230 -35.02 -3.68 -21.19
N TYR A 231 -33.87 -3.80 -20.53
CA TYR A 231 -32.82 -4.80 -20.81
C TYR A 231 -32.68 -5.85 -19.70
N GLN A 232 -33.73 -6.16 -18.96
CA GLN A 232 -33.71 -7.05 -17.79
C GLN A 232 -33.17 -8.48 -18.05
N THR A 233 -33.02 -8.89 -19.32
CA THR A 233 -32.45 -10.18 -19.70
C THR A 233 -31.11 -10.09 -20.40
N ASP A 234 -30.59 -8.88 -20.61
CA ASP A 234 -29.32 -8.66 -21.27
C ASP A 234 -28.20 -8.54 -20.21
N GLU A 235 -27.37 -9.57 -20.09
CA GLU A 235 -26.33 -9.68 -19.07
C GLU A 235 -25.29 -8.56 -19.13
N ASP A 236 -24.90 -8.13 -20.35
CA ASP A 236 -23.91 -7.06 -20.52
C ASP A 236 -24.44 -5.72 -20.01
N VAL A 237 -25.71 -5.41 -20.28
CA VAL A 237 -26.35 -4.17 -19.83
C VAL A 237 -26.53 -4.18 -18.31
N ILE A 238 -27.01 -5.31 -17.76
CA ILE A 238 -27.16 -5.52 -16.32
C ILE A 238 -25.82 -5.37 -15.61
N GLU A 239 -24.74 -5.96 -16.15
CA GLU A 239 -23.39 -5.80 -15.61
C GLU A 239 -23.00 -4.31 -15.51
N LYS A 240 -23.22 -3.52 -16.55
CA LYS A 240 -22.87 -2.10 -16.54
C LYS A 240 -23.71 -1.27 -15.57
N ILE A 241 -25.00 -1.61 -15.43
CA ILE A 241 -25.87 -0.95 -14.42
C ILE A 241 -25.40 -1.32 -13.00
N ALA A 242 -25.08 -2.59 -12.75
CA ALA A 242 -24.58 -3.00 -11.44
C ALA A 242 -23.24 -2.31 -11.09
N MET A 243 -22.30 -2.23 -12.03
CA MET A 243 -21.05 -1.49 -11.86
C MET A 243 -21.30 0.01 -11.58
N LEU A 244 -22.27 0.63 -12.27
CA LEU A 244 -22.64 2.02 -12.05
C LEU A 244 -23.20 2.24 -10.64
N PHE A 245 -24.04 1.33 -10.12
CA PHE A 245 -24.55 1.42 -8.74
C PHE A 245 -23.44 1.21 -7.72
N ILE A 246 -22.52 0.26 -7.92
CA ILE A 246 -21.35 0.05 -7.05
C ILE A 246 -20.52 1.33 -6.99
N GLU A 247 -20.19 1.92 -8.13
CA GLU A 247 -19.43 3.15 -8.21
C GLU A 247 -20.12 4.31 -7.50
N MET A 248 -21.43 4.48 -7.72
CA MET A 248 -22.25 5.52 -7.08
C MET A 248 -22.29 5.35 -5.55
N LEU A 249 -22.47 4.10 -5.07
CA LEU A 249 -22.56 3.80 -3.65
C LEU A 249 -21.21 3.86 -2.93
N SER A 250 -20.09 3.77 -3.66
CA SER A 250 -18.75 3.97 -3.12
C SER A 250 -18.45 5.46 -2.82
N ILE A 251 -19.27 6.39 -3.33
CA ILE A 251 -19.10 7.83 -3.10
C ILE A 251 -19.87 8.23 -1.84
N SER A 252 -19.16 8.44 -0.75
CA SER A 252 -19.73 8.72 0.58
C SER A 252 -20.75 9.86 0.58
N SER A 253 -20.57 10.91 -0.26
CA SER A 253 -21.52 12.03 -0.35
C SER A 253 -22.87 11.64 -0.94
N TYR A 254 -22.96 10.56 -1.72
CA TYR A 254 -24.20 10.12 -2.37
C TYR A 254 -25.11 9.29 -1.45
N TYR A 255 -24.55 8.67 -0.43
CA TYR A 255 -25.30 7.89 0.54
C TYR A 255 -26.54 8.61 1.08
N ASP A 256 -26.44 9.92 1.33
CA ASP A 256 -27.56 10.72 1.86
C ASP A 256 -28.65 11.01 0.83
N TYR A 257 -28.35 10.92 -0.45
CA TYR A 257 -29.25 11.24 -1.56
C TYR A 257 -29.97 10.02 -2.15
N ILE A 258 -29.55 8.79 -1.81
CA ILE A 258 -30.14 7.55 -2.34
C ILE A 258 -31.40 7.10 -1.57
N GLU A 259 -31.80 7.76 -0.50
CA GLU A 259 -32.90 7.29 0.39
C GLU A 259 -34.18 6.98 -0.38
N GLU A 260 -34.60 7.84 -1.31
CA GLU A 260 -35.80 7.66 -2.13
C GLU A 260 -35.69 6.45 -3.10
N PHE A 261 -34.50 6.05 -3.47
CA PHE A 261 -34.21 4.98 -4.45
C PHE A 261 -33.65 3.70 -3.81
N PHE A 262 -33.35 3.74 -2.52
CA PHE A 262 -32.68 2.63 -1.85
C PHE A 262 -33.37 1.27 -2.03
N LEU A 263 -34.68 1.23 -1.76
CA LEU A 263 -35.43 -0.03 -1.91
C LEU A 263 -35.50 -0.52 -3.36
N GLN A 264 -35.51 0.40 -4.34
CA GLN A 264 -35.49 0.05 -5.75
C GLN A 264 -34.11 -0.50 -6.18
N ILE A 265 -33.01 0.09 -5.70
CA ILE A 265 -31.64 -0.43 -5.91
C ILE A 265 -31.52 -1.83 -5.30
N MET A 266 -32.01 -2.04 -4.08
CA MET A 266 -31.97 -3.34 -3.43
C MET A 266 -32.85 -4.38 -4.15
N LYS A 267 -34.06 -4.00 -4.60
CA LYS A 267 -34.90 -4.88 -5.42
C LYS A 267 -34.19 -5.31 -6.71
N PHE A 268 -33.48 -4.39 -7.36
CA PHE A 268 -32.68 -4.69 -8.54
C PHE A 268 -31.52 -5.66 -8.18
N SER A 269 -30.79 -5.41 -7.10
CA SER A 269 -29.70 -6.26 -6.63
C SER A 269 -30.17 -7.69 -6.29
N PHE A 270 -31.20 -7.84 -5.43
CA PHE A 270 -31.76 -9.16 -5.10
C PHE A 270 -32.32 -9.88 -6.33
N GLY A 271 -32.97 -9.16 -7.26
CA GLY A 271 -33.51 -9.72 -8.49
C GLY A 271 -32.42 -10.30 -9.40
N ILE A 272 -31.28 -9.59 -9.55
CA ILE A 272 -30.12 -10.10 -10.29
C ILE A 272 -29.54 -11.32 -9.58
N PHE A 273 -29.32 -11.24 -8.28
CA PHE A 273 -28.76 -12.34 -7.51
C PHE A 273 -29.59 -13.62 -7.67
N ASP A 274 -30.89 -13.56 -7.43
CA ASP A 274 -31.78 -14.73 -7.54
C ASP A 274 -31.83 -15.31 -8.93
N LYS A 275 -31.73 -14.47 -9.96
CA LYS A 275 -31.76 -14.91 -11.36
C LYS A 275 -30.46 -15.58 -11.80
N TYR A 276 -29.30 -15.08 -11.35
CA TYR A 276 -28.01 -15.44 -11.92
C TYR A 276 -27.10 -16.27 -10.98
N LYS A 277 -27.47 -16.50 -9.72
CA LYS A 277 -26.64 -17.23 -8.74
C LYS A 277 -26.21 -18.65 -9.17
N GLU A 278 -26.96 -19.29 -10.06
CA GLU A 278 -26.65 -20.64 -10.58
C GLU A 278 -26.10 -20.62 -12.01
N SER A 279 -26.30 -19.53 -12.77
CA SER A 279 -25.99 -19.47 -14.22
C SER A 279 -24.82 -18.55 -14.55
N ASN A 280 -24.61 -17.48 -13.77
CA ASN A 280 -23.55 -16.49 -13.98
C ASN A 280 -23.09 -15.89 -12.65
N GLU A 281 -22.10 -16.56 -12.01
CA GLU A 281 -21.57 -16.17 -10.69
C GLU A 281 -21.05 -14.72 -10.68
N LYS A 282 -20.46 -14.24 -11.78
CA LYS A 282 -19.94 -12.87 -11.89
C LYS A 282 -21.05 -11.84 -11.69
N LEU A 283 -22.21 -12.01 -12.33
CA LEU A 283 -23.35 -11.12 -12.17
C LEU A 283 -23.95 -11.21 -10.75
N ALA A 284 -24.03 -12.43 -10.20
CA ALA A 284 -24.46 -12.62 -8.82
C ALA A 284 -23.54 -11.91 -7.82
N LEU A 285 -22.23 -11.93 -8.05
CA LEU A 285 -21.26 -11.21 -7.22
C LEU A 285 -21.40 -9.70 -7.33
N PHE A 286 -21.61 -9.14 -8.51
CA PHE A 286 -21.89 -7.69 -8.64
C PHE A 286 -23.16 -7.30 -7.88
N ALA A 287 -24.19 -8.15 -7.88
CA ALA A 287 -25.38 -7.91 -7.07
C ALA A 287 -25.06 -7.86 -5.56
N LEU A 288 -24.22 -8.77 -5.06
CA LEU A 288 -23.80 -8.77 -3.66
C LEU A 288 -22.87 -7.58 -3.36
N GLU A 289 -22.04 -7.14 -4.30
CA GLU A 289 -21.18 -5.96 -4.14
C GLU A 289 -21.96 -4.65 -3.99
N ILE A 290 -23.13 -4.52 -4.66
CA ILE A 290 -24.05 -3.40 -4.41
C ILE A 290 -24.48 -3.37 -2.93
N ILE A 291 -24.84 -4.52 -2.37
CA ILE A 291 -25.23 -4.64 -0.94
C ILE A 291 -24.03 -4.31 -0.04
N LEU A 292 -22.86 -4.87 -0.34
CA LEU A 292 -21.63 -4.65 0.43
C LEU A 292 -21.23 -3.17 0.45
N SER A 293 -21.35 -2.46 -0.67
CA SER A 293 -21.00 -1.04 -0.78
C SER A 293 -21.84 -0.18 0.20
N VAL A 294 -23.11 -0.50 0.37
CA VAL A 294 -23.96 0.18 1.35
C VAL A 294 -23.51 -0.11 2.77
N GLY A 295 -23.24 -1.39 3.08
CA GLY A 295 -22.83 -1.80 4.42
C GLY A 295 -21.45 -1.25 4.82
N ASP A 296 -20.50 -1.26 3.91
CA ASP A 296 -19.16 -0.72 4.13
C ASP A 296 -19.22 0.81 4.42
N GLU A 297 -20.08 1.57 3.70
CA GLU A 297 -20.28 3.00 3.98
C GLU A 297 -20.94 3.22 5.35
N GLU A 298 -21.96 2.43 5.74
CA GLU A 298 -22.61 2.55 7.05
C GLU A 298 -21.64 2.27 8.20
N VAL A 299 -20.79 1.24 8.08
CA VAL A 299 -19.73 0.95 9.08
C VAL A 299 -18.71 2.09 9.14
N SER A 300 -18.33 2.64 7.99
CA SER A 300 -17.43 3.79 7.94
C SER A 300 -18.00 5.01 8.69
N ARG A 301 -19.28 5.28 8.56
CA ARG A 301 -19.96 6.38 9.26
C ARG A 301 -20.01 6.18 10.78
N ILE A 302 -20.31 4.97 11.24
CA ILE A 302 -20.28 4.64 12.68
C ILE A 302 -18.86 4.82 13.25
N ASN A 303 -17.83 4.36 12.55
CA ASN A 303 -16.43 4.51 13.00
C ASN A 303 -16.00 5.99 13.02
N TYR A 304 -16.46 6.79 12.07
CA TYR A 304 -16.16 8.23 12.03
C TYR A 304 -16.78 8.96 13.24
N ASP A 305 -18.01 8.66 13.59
CA ASP A 305 -18.68 9.23 14.77
C ASP A 305 -17.94 8.85 16.05
N PHE A 306 -17.49 7.59 16.18
CA PHE A 306 -16.73 7.11 17.34
C PHE A 306 -15.38 7.81 17.48
N ILE A 307 -14.65 8.04 16.38
CA ILE A 307 -13.37 8.75 16.37
C ILE A 307 -13.56 10.22 16.73
N ASN A 308 -14.62 10.86 16.27
CA ASN A 308 -14.90 12.27 16.54
C ASN A 308 -15.42 12.51 17.94
N LEU A 309 -16.21 11.61 18.52
CA LEU A 309 -16.60 11.67 19.93
C LEU A 309 -15.37 11.64 20.86
N ASN A 310 -14.31 10.95 20.47
CA ASN A 310 -13.04 10.93 21.21
C ASN A 310 -12.13 12.13 20.91
N LYS A 311 -12.44 12.95 19.88
CA LYS A 311 -11.69 14.15 19.48
C LYS A 311 -12.42 15.46 19.76
N ILE A 312 -13.52 15.47 20.51
CA ILE A 312 -14.26 16.70 20.88
C ILE A 312 -13.37 17.59 21.73
N GLY A 313 -12.62 18.44 21.06
CA GLY A 313 -11.75 19.46 21.60
C GLY A 313 -11.38 20.59 20.62
N ASN A 314 -11.56 20.44 19.31
CA ASN A 314 -11.18 21.49 18.35
C ASN A 314 -12.14 21.58 17.17
N GLY A 315 -12.89 22.65 17.19
CA GLY A 315 -13.46 23.50 16.18
C GLY A 315 -13.79 22.96 14.77
N ASN A 316 -15.09 23.04 14.41
CA ASN A 316 -15.61 23.27 13.05
C ASN A 316 -15.20 22.32 11.92
N TYR A 317 -15.74 21.08 11.93
CA TYR A 317 -16.17 20.40 10.70
C TYR A 317 -17.37 19.50 11.06
N THR A 318 -18.57 20.06 10.99
CA THR A 318 -19.83 19.32 11.06
C THR A 318 -20.22 18.87 9.65
N LEU A 319 -19.63 17.79 9.17
CA LEU A 319 -20.34 16.92 8.25
C LEU A 319 -21.19 16.01 9.14
N ASP A 320 -22.48 16.26 9.18
CA ASP A 320 -23.49 15.43 9.87
C ASP A 320 -23.63 14.11 9.06
N LYS A 321 -22.67 13.20 9.22
CA LYS A 321 -22.64 11.87 8.56
C LYS A 321 -23.60 10.91 9.28
N LYS A 322 -24.88 11.26 9.33
CA LYS A 322 -25.91 10.45 9.97
C LYS A 322 -26.02 9.09 9.28
N ASN A 323 -25.93 8.01 10.05
CA ASN A 323 -26.27 6.67 9.58
C ASN A 323 -27.79 6.57 9.36
N ARG A 324 -28.24 6.16 8.15
CA ARG A 324 -29.64 6.04 7.76
C ARG A 324 -30.25 4.68 8.08
N GLY A 325 -29.43 3.71 8.50
CA GLY A 325 -29.84 2.35 8.84
C GLY A 325 -30.43 1.57 7.66
N TYR A 326 -29.87 1.76 6.48
CA TYR A 326 -30.33 1.06 5.26
C TYR A 326 -30.17 -0.44 5.40
N PHE A 327 -29.04 -0.88 5.93
CA PHE A 327 -28.74 -2.30 6.14
C PHE A 327 -29.73 -2.97 7.09
N ASN A 328 -30.15 -2.24 8.14
CA ASN A 328 -31.16 -2.75 9.06
C ASN A 328 -32.53 -2.91 8.40
N LYS A 329 -32.90 -2.02 7.44
CA LYS A 329 -34.18 -2.10 6.70
C LYS A 329 -34.31 -3.36 5.85
N ILE A 330 -33.20 -3.97 5.41
CA ILE A 330 -33.16 -5.18 4.55
C ILE A 330 -32.62 -6.40 5.29
N SER A 331 -32.44 -6.33 6.59
CA SER A 331 -31.85 -7.42 7.39
C SER A 331 -32.60 -8.76 7.29
N PRO A 332 -33.94 -8.83 7.16
CA PRO A 332 -34.63 -10.11 6.95
C PRO A 332 -34.27 -10.79 5.64
N GLU A 333 -34.18 -10.01 4.55
CA GLU A 333 -33.79 -10.50 3.22
C GLU A 333 -32.33 -10.94 3.23
N LEU A 334 -31.45 -10.20 3.91
CA LEU A 334 -30.03 -10.58 4.07
C LEU A 334 -29.88 -11.88 4.85
N GLN A 335 -30.62 -12.06 5.95
CA GLN A 335 -30.58 -13.30 6.70
C GLN A 335 -30.95 -14.50 5.84
N LYS A 336 -32.06 -14.42 5.09
CA LYS A 336 -32.48 -15.48 4.15
C LYS A 336 -31.44 -15.77 3.08
N LEU A 337 -30.85 -14.72 2.49
CA LEU A 337 -29.78 -14.81 1.50
C LEU A 337 -28.57 -15.57 2.06
N ILE A 338 -28.12 -15.23 3.26
CA ILE A 338 -26.96 -15.83 3.93
C ILE A 338 -27.22 -17.33 4.24
N GLU A 339 -28.37 -17.64 4.86
CA GLU A 339 -28.74 -19.00 5.24
C GLU A 339 -28.79 -19.96 4.06
N GLN A 340 -29.23 -19.47 2.89
CA GLN A 340 -29.37 -20.29 1.67
C GLN A 340 -28.04 -20.45 0.90
N ASN A 341 -27.13 -19.48 0.93
CA ASN A 341 -26.00 -19.44 0.01
C ASN A 341 -24.62 -19.62 0.67
N VAL A 342 -24.51 -19.65 2.00
CA VAL A 342 -23.24 -19.99 2.66
C VAL A 342 -23.00 -21.48 2.52
N LYS A 343 -21.91 -21.84 1.81
CA LYS A 343 -21.41 -23.21 1.62
C LYS A 343 -20.18 -23.46 2.50
N LEU A 344 -19.88 -24.72 2.78
CA LEU A 344 -18.67 -25.12 3.47
C LEU A 344 -17.43 -24.86 2.60
N PRO A 345 -16.26 -24.59 3.21
CA PRO A 345 -15.03 -24.37 2.47
C PRO A 345 -14.66 -25.61 1.64
N ASP A 346 -14.39 -25.40 0.36
CA ASP A 346 -13.93 -26.40 -0.59
C ASP A 346 -12.44 -26.22 -0.89
N ASP A 347 -11.72 -27.32 -1.17
CA ASP A 347 -10.26 -27.32 -1.33
C ASP A 347 -9.76 -26.56 -2.55
N ASP A 348 -10.62 -26.44 -3.59
CA ASP A 348 -10.21 -25.90 -4.90
C ASP A 348 -10.27 -24.37 -5.05
N ASN A 349 -10.86 -23.61 -4.08
CA ASN A 349 -11.17 -22.19 -4.24
C ASN A 349 -10.82 -21.31 -3.02
N GLU A 350 -9.65 -21.52 -2.46
CA GLU A 350 -9.21 -20.90 -1.20
C GLU A 350 -9.19 -19.37 -1.18
N ASP A 351 -8.72 -18.75 -2.27
CA ASP A 351 -8.54 -17.29 -2.38
C ASP A 351 -9.55 -16.64 -3.35
N SER A 352 -10.53 -17.40 -3.86
CA SER A 352 -11.50 -16.87 -4.82
C SER A 352 -12.60 -16.08 -4.11
N TRP A 353 -12.89 -14.90 -4.64
CA TRP A 353 -14.07 -14.14 -4.29
C TRP A 353 -15.28 -14.83 -4.89
N ASN A 354 -16.09 -15.48 -4.06
CA ASN A 354 -17.25 -16.28 -4.44
C ASN A 354 -18.49 -15.88 -3.63
N ILE A 355 -19.67 -16.41 -4.02
CA ILE A 355 -20.96 -16.10 -3.39
C ILE A 355 -20.93 -16.41 -1.88
N SER A 356 -20.34 -17.51 -1.46
CA SER A 356 -20.28 -17.89 -0.03
C SER A 356 -19.46 -16.88 0.76
N ASN A 357 -18.29 -16.46 0.27
CA ASN A 357 -17.43 -15.50 0.93
C ASN A 357 -18.07 -14.09 0.97
N ALA A 358 -18.78 -13.70 -0.09
CA ALA A 358 -19.55 -12.45 -0.11
C ALA A 358 -20.69 -12.48 0.94
N CYS A 359 -21.42 -13.58 1.07
CA CYS A 359 -22.45 -13.76 2.08
C CYS A 359 -21.88 -13.70 3.51
N LEU A 360 -20.71 -14.29 3.77
CA LEU A 360 -20.04 -14.20 5.08
C LEU A 360 -19.60 -12.76 5.39
N LYS A 361 -19.13 -12.00 4.37
CA LYS A 361 -18.83 -10.57 4.54
C LYS A 361 -20.10 -9.75 4.79
N ILE A 362 -21.20 -10.02 4.11
CA ILE A 362 -22.51 -9.40 4.39
C ILE A 362 -22.97 -9.70 5.82
N LEU A 363 -22.80 -10.95 6.30
CA LEU A 363 -23.12 -11.31 7.69
C LEU A 363 -22.26 -10.54 8.70
N ASN A 364 -20.98 -10.35 8.40
CA ASN A 364 -20.11 -9.52 9.25
C ASN A 364 -20.61 -8.07 9.34
N LEU A 365 -21.01 -7.46 8.23
CA LEU A 365 -21.61 -6.12 8.21
C LEU A 365 -22.96 -6.10 8.94
N MET A 366 -23.82 -7.10 8.71
CA MET A 366 -25.10 -7.23 9.39
C MET A 366 -24.94 -7.31 10.92
N SER A 367 -23.92 -8.03 11.41
CA SER A 367 -23.63 -8.13 12.85
C SER A 367 -23.24 -6.79 13.49
N GLN A 368 -22.78 -5.83 12.70
CA GLN A 368 -22.40 -4.50 13.16
C GLN A 368 -23.54 -3.47 13.01
N LEU A 369 -24.42 -3.66 12.03
CA LEU A 369 -25.37 -2.66 11.56
C LEU A 369 -26.83 -2.96 11.91
N ALA A 370 -27.20 -4.26 12.02
CA ALA A 370 -28.58 -4.63 12.35
C ALA A 370 -28.88 -4.35 13.82
N ASP A 371 -30.18 -4.15 14.13
CA ASP A 371 -30.60 -3.94 15.50
C ASP A 371 -30.32 -5.15 16.41
N SER A 372 -30.13 -4.87 17.69
CA SER A 372 -29.77 -5.89 18.68
C SER A 372 -30.80 -7.02 18.80
N ASN A 373 -32.08 -6.77 18.56
CA ASN A 373 -33.13 -7.76 18.65
C ASN A 373 -33.07 -8.76 17.48
N THR A 374 -32.83 -8.24 16.27
CA THR A 374 -32.62 -9.08 15.07
C THR A 374 -31.41 -9.98 15.24
N MET A 375 -30.28 -9.45 15.70
CA MET A 375 -29.07 -10.25 15.93
C MET A 375 -29.23 -11.22 17.10
N HIS A 376 -29.91 -10.84 18.16
CA HIS A 376 -30.18 -11.74 19.30
C HIS A 376 -30.98 -12.98 18.86
N LYS A 377 -32.06 -12.80 18.08
CA LYS A 377 -32.83 -13.93 17.52
C LYS A 377 -31.98 -14.83 16.62
N PHE A 378 -31.14 -14.22 15.79
CA PHE A 378 -30.22 -14.97 14.93
C PHE A 378 -29.26 -15.84 15.76
N TYR A 379 -28.65 -15.27 16.81
CA TYR A 379 -27.75 -16.00 17.71
C TYR A 379 -28.48 -17.09 18.51
N GLU A 380 -29.71 -16.83 18.96
CA GLU A 380 -30.51 -17.83 19.64
C GLU A 380 -30.83 -19.02 18.75
N ASN A 381 -31.19 -18.78 17.48
CA ASN A 381 -31.40 -19.83 16.50
C ASN A 381 -30.13 -20.68 16.30
N LEU A 382 -28.97 -20.07 16.10
CA LEU A 382 -27.69 -20.78 15.95
C LEU A 382 -27.35 -21.58 17.20
N SER A 383 -27.58 -21.04 18.40
CA SER A 383 -27.35 -21.74 19.68
C SER A 383 -28.25 -22.99 19.82
N ASN A 384 -29.50 -22.90 19.39
CA ASN A 384 -30.43 -24.02 19.42
C ASN A 384 -30.03 -25.11 18.40
N GLU A 385 -29.57 -24.72 17.23
CA GLU A 385 -29.03 -25.66 16.23
C GLU A 385 -27.76 -26.37 16.72
N ILE A 386 -26.85 -25.70 17.45
CA ILE A 386 -25.69 -26.35 18.08
C ILE A 386 -26.13 -27.47 19.01
N LYS A 387 -27.14 -27.21 19.87
CA LYS A 387 -27.65 -28.21 20.83
C LYS A 387 -28.24 -29.41 20.11
N LYS A 388 -28.98 -29.24 19.02
CA LYS A 388 -29.53 -30.32 18.21
C LYS A 388 -28.43 -31.16 17.54
N ASN A 389 -27.41 -30.53 17.02
CA ASN A 389 -26.32 -31.18 16.26
C ASN A 389 -25.23 -31.78 17.16
N ASN A 390 -25.33 -31.66 18.48
CA ASN A 390 -24.36 -32.22 19.44
C ASN A 390 -24.57 -33.69 19.76
N GLN A 391 -25.72 -34.28 19.37
CA GLN A 391 -26.10 -35.67 19.76
C GLN A 391 -25.59 -36.75 18.81
N GLY A 392 -24.90 -36.45 17.71
CA GLY A 392 -24.45 -37.44 16.72
C GLY A 392 -22.98 -37.27 16.34
N GLN A 393 -22.05 -37.89 17.07
CA GLN A 393 -20.61 -37.69 16.83
C GLN A 393 -20.08 -38.22 15.48
N ASN A 394 -20.80 -39.08 14.76
CA ASN A 394 -20.35 -39.72 13.51
C ASN A 394 -21.28 -39.47 12.30
N ASP A 395 -22.34 -38.68 12.45
CA ASP A 395 -23.23 -38.34 11.34
C ASP A 395 -22.64 -37.14 10.55
N ILE A 396 -22.23 -37.41 9.31
CA ILE A 396 -21.61 -36.39 8.42
C ILE A 396 -22.53 -35.20 8.21
N ASN A 397 -23.84 -35.37 8.13
CA ASN A 397 -24.78 -34.28 7.95
C ASN A 397 -24.82 -33.35 9.19
N LEU A 398 -24.83 -33.93 10.38
CA LEU A 398 -24.77 -33.18 11.63
C LEU A 398 -23.42 -32.46 11.80
N LEU A 399 -22.31 -33.10 11.41
CA LEU A 399 -20.98 -32.47 11.39
C LEU A 399 -20.92 -31.28 10.39
N ASN A 400 -21.48 -31.45 9.20
CA ASN A 400 -21.53 -30.38 8.20
C ASN A 400 -22.43 -29.20 8.65
N ASN A 401 -23.57 -29.47 9.25
CA ASN A 401 -24.41 -28.43 9.85
C ASN A 401 -23.67 -27.68 10.95
N ARG A 402 -22.94 -28.37 11.82
CA ARG A 402 -22.13 -27.75 12.87
C ARG A 402 -20.99 -26.92 12.27
N ALA A 403 -20.34 -27.39 11.21
CA ALA A 403 -19.33 -26.66 10.47
C ALA A 403 -19.89 -25.33 9.92
N LYS A 404 -21.10 -25.37 9.33
CA LYS A 404 -21.79 -24.15 8.83
C LYS A 404 -22.08 -23.18 9.98
N ILE A 405 -22.51 -23.68 11.13
CA ILE A 405 -22.77 -22.83 12.30
C ILE A 405 -21.49 -22.12 12.78
N TRP A 406 -20.35 -22.84 12.83
CA TRP A 406 -19.07 -22.24 13.19
C TRP A 406 -18.63 -21.14 12.22
N LEU A 407 -18.85 -21.31 10.92
CA LEU A 407 -18.59 -20.26 9.92
C LEU A 407 -19.47 -19.04 10.15
N LEU A 408 -20.77 -19.22 10.35
CA LEU A 408 -21.71 -18.15 10.59
C LEU A 408 -21.36 -17.37 11.88
N LEU A 409 -21.18 -18.09 13.00
CA LEU A 409 -20.80 -17.45 14.28
C LEU A 409 -19.45 -16.73 14.17
N GLY A 410 -18.44 -17.35 13.51
CA GLY A 410 -17.14 -16.74 13.31
C GLY A 410 -17.22 -15.44 12.52
N SER A 411 -18.11 -15.37 11.53
CA SER A 411 -18.33 -14.16 10.72
C SER A 411 -19.05 -13.05 11.50
N CYS A 412 -19.83 -13.40 12.53
CA CYS A 412 -20.48 -12.41 13.41
C CYS A 412 -19.55 -11.82 14.47
N ILE A 413 -18.33 -12.35 14.66
CA ILE A 413 -17.39 -11.81 15.66
C ILE A 413 -16.79 -10.51 15.11
N ALA A 414 -17.33 -9.39 15.58
CA ALA A 414 -16.86 -8.04 15.30
C ALA A 414 -16.80 -7.24 16.61
N ARG A 415 -16.08 -6.13 16.63
CA ARG A 415 -15.87 -5.32 17.85
C ARG A 415 -17.16 -4.78 18.51
N VAL A 416 -18.27 -4.77 17.78
CA VAL A 416 -19.58 -4.31 18.24
C VAL A 416 -20.42 -5.56 18.58
N ASN A 417 -21.14 -5.58 19.69
CA ASN A 417 -22.03 -6.69 20.13
C ASN A 417 -21.36 -8.02 20.52
N ILE A 418 -20.17 -7.98 21.11
CA ILE A 418 -19.40 -9.17 21.51
C ILE A 418 -20.11 -9.98 22.64
N THR A 419 -20.98 -9.36 23.46
CA THR A 419 -21.45 -9.96 24.73
C THR A 419 -22.26 -11.23 24.53
N ASP A 420 -23.20 -11.28 23.60
CA ASP A 420 -24.05 -12.45 23.37
C ASP A 420 -23.30 -13.58 22.67
N ILE A 421 -22.43 -13.24 21.69
CA ILE A 421 -21.56 -14.22 21.06
C ILE A 421 -20.59 -14.82 22.08
N ALA A 422 -20.01 -14.00 22.96
CA ALA A 422 -19.10 -14.48 24.00
C ALA A 422 -19.78 -15.46 24.95
N LYS A 423 -21.06 -15.31 25.29
CA LYS A 423 -21.80 -16.31 26.09
C LYS A 423 -21.92 -17.64 25.36
N ILE A 424 -22.30 -17.63 24.07
CA ILE A 424 -22.41 -18.85 23.26
C ILE A 424 -21.06 -19.54 23.12
N LEU A 425 -20.00 -18.77 22.84
CA LEU A 425 -18.65 -19.30 22.71
C LEU A 425 -18.14 -19.90 24.03
N ASN A 426 -18.34 -19.23 25.17
CA ASN A 426 -17.96 -19.74 26.48
C ASN A 426 -18.60 -21.08 26.80
N SER A 427 -19.88 -21.25 26.42
CA SER A 427 -20.61 -22.49 26.65
C SER A 427 -20.17 -23.63 25.71
N ASN A 428 -19.59 -23.35 24.56
CA ASN A 428 -19.26 -24.33 23.52
C ASN A 428 -17.76 -24.41 23.20
N ILE A 429 -16.88 -23.73 23.94
CA ILE A 429 -15.46 -23.67 23.61
C ILE A 429 -14.77 -25.04 23.56
N TYR A 430 -15.12 -25.94 24.44
CA TYR A 430 -14.58 -27.32 24.47
C TYR A 430 -15.11 -28.17 23.32
N LEU A 431 -16.37 -27.94 22.87
CA LEU A 431 -16.89 -28.59 21.67
C LEU A 431 -16.12 -28.16 20.43
N ILE A 432 -15.77 -26.85 20.32
CA ILE A 432 -14.92 -26.36 19.24
C ILE A 432 -13.53 -27.02 19.29
N PHE A 433 -12.94 -27.22 20.48
CA PHE A 433 -11.66 -27.91 20.63
C PHE A 433 -11.75 -29.39 20.20
N ASP A 434 -12.85 -30.07 20.50
CA ASP A 434 -13.07 -31.44 20.08
C ASP A 434 -13.29 -31.54 18.57
N ASP A 435 -13.96 -30.54 17.95
CA ASP A 435 -14.14 -30.45 16.52
C ASP A 435 -12.83 -30.19 15.76
N ILE A 436 -11.86 -29.52 16.39
CA ILE A 436 -10.50 -29.36 15.85
C ILE A 436 -9.71 -30.69 15.94
N ARG A 437 -9.86 -31.46 17.01
CA ARG A 437 -9.13 -32.73 17.22
C ARG A 437 -9.62 -33.89 16.35
N GLN A 438 -10.90 -33.89 16.00
CA GLN A 438 -11.48 -35.02 15.28
C GLN A 438 -10.91 -35.16 13.85
N ASN A 439 -10.91 -36.37 13.29
CA ASN A 439 -10.36 -36.69 11.98
C ASN A 439 -11.42 -37.16 10.96
N ILE A 440 -12.71 -36.93 11.24
CA ILE A 440 -13.83 -37.43 10.41
C ILE A 440 -14.19 -36.43 9.31
N SER A 441 -14.17 -35.14 9.62
CA SER A 441 -14.61 -34.10 8.69
C SER A 441 -13.60 -32.94 8.60
N MET A 442 -12.92 -32.79 7.48
CA MET A 442 -12.02 -31.65 7.25
C MET A 442 -12.78 -30.29 7.15
N PRO A 443 -13.97 -30.21 6.51
CA PRO A 443 -14.77 -28.98 6.55
C PRO A 443 -15.09 -28.51 7.97
N LEU A 444 -15.38 -29.44 8.90
CA LEU A 444 -15.61 -29.09 10.30
C LEU A 444 -14.33 -28.56 10.97
N LYS A 445 -13.18 -29.19 10.73
CA LYS A 445 -11.88 -28.72 11.24
C LYS A 445 -11.58 -27.30 10.72
N LYS A 446 -11.76 -27.05 9.41
CA LYS A 446 -11.57 -25.73 8.81
C LYS A 446 -12.48 -24.69 9.45
N SER A 447 -13.77 -24.98 9.61
CA SER A 447 -14.74 -24.04 10.21
C SER A 447 -14.48 -23.80 11.69
N ALA A 448 -14.11 -24.84 12.45
CA ALA A 448 -13.72 -24.73 13.86
C ALA A 448 -12.41 -23.92 14.02
N SER A 449 -11.44 -24.09 13.15
CA SER A 449 -10.22 -23.27 13.14
C SER A 449 -10.51 -21.80 12.77
N TYR A 450 -11.44 -21.54 11.85
CA TYR A 450 -11.86 -20.19 11.47
C TYR A 450 -12.50 -19.43 12.63
N ILE A 451 -13.42 -20.06 13.38
CA ILE A 451 -14.01 -19.40 14.56
C ILE A 451 -12.96 -19.13 15.63
N ILE A 452 -12.03 -20.07 15.90
CA ILE A 452 -10.90 -19.85 16.83
C ILE A 452 -10.01 -18.68 16.34
N LEU A 453 -9.74 -18.57 15.05
CA LEU A 453 -9.02 -17.44 14.50
C LEU A 453 -9.72 -16.10 14.82
N LYS A 454 -11.03 -16.03 14.64
CA LYS A 454 -11.80 -14.83 14.97
C LYS A 454 -11.81 -14.52 16.47
N VAL A 455 -12.00 -15.54 17.30
CA VAL A 455 -11.98 -15.38 18.77
C VAL A 455 -10.61 -14.91 19.26
N THR A 456 -9.52 -15.52 18.78
CA THR A 456 -8.16 -15.11 19.18
C THR A 456 -7.79 -13.72 18.73
N LYS A 457 -8.36 -13.26 17.60
CA LYS A 457 -8.14 -11.92 17.08
C LYS A 457 -8.93 -10.85 17.84
N GLU A 458 -10.23 -11.05 18.06
CA GLU A 458 -11.12 -10.00 18.57
C GLU A 458 -11.34 -10.10 20.10
N ILE A 459 -11.26 -11.32 20.67
CA ILE A 459 -11.54 -11.60 22.09
C ILE A 459 -10.47 -12.51 22.70
N PRO A 460 -9.16 -12.24 22.51
CA PRO A 460 -8.10 -13.17 22.99
C PRO A 460 -8.18 -13.42 24.49
N LYS A 461 -8.64 -12.45 25.29
CA LYS A 461 -8.81 -12.56 26.74
C LYS A 461 -9.87 -13.59 27.18
N MET A 462 -10.64 -14.20 26.27
CA MET A 462 -11.49 -15.35 26.54
C MET A 462 -10.67 -16.57 27.00
N PHE A 463 -9.42 -16.66 26.57
CA PHE A 463 -8.47 -17.71 26.98
C PHE A 463 -7.73 -17.26 28.24
N ASP A 464 -8.41 -17.32 29.39
CA ASP A 464 -7.82 -17.05 30.68
C ASP A 464 -6.73 -18.11 31.06
N SER A 465 -6.12 -17.97 32.21
CA SER A 465 -5.07 -18.90 32.69
C SER A 465 -5.47 -20.37 32.68
N SER A 466 -6.77 -20.68 32.80
CA SER A 466 -7.29 -22.06 32.83
C SER A 466 -7.44 -22.70 31.45
N ARG A 467 -7.58 -21.85 30.41
CA ARG A 467 -7.82 -22.28 29.02
C ARG A 467 -6.61 -22.06 28.13
N LEU A 468 -5.71 -21.11 28.47
CA LEU A 468 -4.58 -20.74 27.65
C LEU A 468 -3.67 -21.93 27.32
N GLY A 469 -3.32 -22.74 28.32
CA GLY A 469 -2.50 -23.92 28.08
C GLY A 469 -3.16 -24.93 27.14
N LYS A 470 -4.45 -25.21 27.36
CA LYS A 470 -5.20 -26.17 26.52
C LYS A 470 -5.29 -25.77 25.07
N ILE A 471 -5.56 -24.46 24.78
CA ILE A 471 -5.63 -24.00 23.41
C ILE A 471 -4.25 -23.97 22.74
N ILE A 472 -3.19 -23.57 23.44
CA ILE A 472 -1.82 -23.57 22.90
C ILE A 472 -1.37 -25.01 22.57
N GLU A 473 -1.57 -25.95 23.46
CA GLU A 473 -1.25 -27.36 23.22
C GLU A 473 -2.02 -27.92 22.03
N LEU A 474 -3.32 -27.63 21.93
CA LEU A 474 -4.16 -28.05 20.84
C LEU A 474 -3.64 -27.47 19.50
N LEU A 475 -3.49 -26.14 19.42
CA LEU A 475 -3.07 -25.48 18.19
C LEU A 475 -1.68 -25.94 17.72
N SER A 476 -0.72 -26.03 18.65
CA SER A 476 0.65 -26.45 18.32
C SER A 476 0.74 -27.92 17.90
N ALA A 477 -0.07 -28.81 18.49
CA ALA A 477 -0.14 -30.22 18.08
C ALA A 477 -0.74 -30.38 16.68
N GLU A 478 -1.84 -29.70 16.39
CA GLU A 478 -2.49 -29.72 15.07
C GLU A 478 -1.63 -29.05 13.99
N ILE A 479 -0.93 -27.96 14.29
CA ILE A 479 0.04 -27.34 13.40
C ILE A 479 1.18 -28.30 13.03
N LYS A 480 1.65 -29.13 13.95
CA LYS A 480 2.66 -30.15 13.66
C LYS A 480 2.15 -31.21 12.69
N ALA A 481 0.91 -31.63 12.82
CA ALA A 481 0.34 -32.78 12.11
C ALA A 481 -0.28 -32.44 10.73
N SER A 482 -0.74 -31.22 10.51
CA SER A 482 -1.54 -30.85 9.34
C SER A 482 -0.72 -30.43 8.12
N GLN A 483 -1.27 -30.77 6.93
CA GLN A 483 -0.76 -30.38 5.61
C GLN A 483 -1.78 -29.50 4.83
N ASP A 484 -3.00 -29.33 5.34
CA ASP A 484 -4.03 -28.52 4.68
C ASP A 484 -3.71 -27.02 4.83
N ASN A 485 -3.71 -26.27 3.72
CA ASN A 485 -3.28 -24.87 3.66
C ASN A 485 -4.18 -23.94 4.48
N ILE A 486 -5.52 -24.05 4.34
CA ILE A 486 -6.47 -23.16 5.03
C ILE A 486 -6.44 -23.42 6.53
N TYR A 487 -6.59 -24.70 6.87
CA TYR A 487 -6.60 -25.13 8.26
C TYR A 487 -5.31 -24.70 8.97
N MET A 488 -4.16 -24.95 8.34
CA MET A 488 -2.85 -24.55 8.86
C MET A 488 -2.73 -23.04 9.03
N ALA A 489 -3.15 -22.27 8.02
CA ALA A 489 -3.09 -20.79 8.10
C ALA A 489 -3.95 -20.26 9.25
N ASN A 490 -5.16 -20.80 9.45
CA ASN A 490 -6.03 -20.42 10.55
C ASN A 490 -5.41 -20.73 11.91
N LEU A 491 -4.83 -21.94 12.07
CA LEU A 491 -4.18 -22.36 13.33
C LEU A 491 -2.95 -21.48 13.63
N CYS A 492 -2.09 -21.25 12.64
CA CYS A 492 -0.90 -20.43 12.78
C CYS A 492 -1.27 -18.97 13.14
N ARG A 493 -2.23 -18.37 12.46
CA ARG A 493 -2.71 -17.01 12.77
C ARG A 493 -3.35 -16.93 14.15
N SER A 494 -4.11 -17.97 14.56
CA SER A 494 -4.70 -18.06 15.90
C SER A 494 -3.61 -18.08 16.97
N LEU A 495 -2.59 -18.89 16.77
CA LEU A 495 -1.45 -18.97 17.68
C LEU A 495 -0.66 -17.65 17.72
N GLN A 496 -0.42 -17.01 16.58
CA GLN A 496 0.20 -15.68 16.52
C GLN A 496 -0.59 -14.61 17.31
N ASN A 497 -1.92 -14.62 17.23
CA ASN A 497 -2.77 -13.70 17.98
C ASN A 497 -2.62 -13.92 19.50
N LEU A 498 -2.58 -15.17 19.95
CA LEU A 498 -2.34 -15.51 21.36
C LEU A 498 -0.93 -15.10 21.80
N ILE A 499 0.08 -15.36 20.96
CA ILE A 499 1.47 -14.97 21.23
C ILE A 499 1.56 -13.44 21.40
N LYS A 500 0.94 -12.67 20.53
CA LYS A 500 0.92 -11.19 20.61
C LYS A 500 0.20 -10.68 21.87
N CYS A 501 -0.87 -11.36 22.27
CA CYS A 501 -1.67 -10.95 23.43
C CYS A 501 -0.99 -11.27 24.77
N TYR A 502 -0.34 -12.45 24.90
CA TYR A 502 0.18 -12.99 26.15
C TYR A 502 1.71 -12.96 26.27
N GLY A 503 2.41 -12.65 25.19
CA GLY A 503 3.87 -12.49 25.16
C GLY A 503 4.35 -11.09 25.55
N ASP A 504 5.64 -10.82 25.35
CA ASP A 504 6.31 -9.56 25.68
C ASP A 504 7.16 -9.04 24.50
N LEU A 505 6.67 -8.05 23.80
CA LEU A 505 7.35 -7.46 22.64
C LEU A 505 8.63 -6.70 23.05
N GLU A 506 8.56 -5.93 24.13
CA GLU A 506 9.62 -4.98 24.55
C GLU A 506 10.72 -5.62 25.41
N THR A 507 10.59 -6.90 25.75
CA THR A 507 11.49 -7.61 26.68
C THR A 507 11.68 -6.95 28.05
N ASN A 508 10.66 -6.22 28.50
CA ASN A 508 10.70 -5.53 29.80
C ASN A 508 10.30 -6.44 30.96
N LYS A 509 9.65 -7.57 30.66
CA LYS A 509 9.22 -8.54 31.68
C LYS A 509 10.25 -9.67 31.82
N SER A 510 10.55 -10.02 33.06
CA SER A 510 11.38 -11.18 33.34
C SER A 510 10.77 -12.48 32.82
N SER A 511 9.43 -12.61 32.85
CA SER A 511 8.66 -13.76 32.36
C SER A 511 7.27 -13.30 31.91
N SER A 512 6.66 -14.02 30.97
CA SER A 512 5.31 -13.78 30.46
C SER A 512 4.41 -15.00 30.70
N SER A 513 3.08 -14.84 30.53
CA SER A 513 2.12 -15.96 30.60
C SER A 513 2.38 -17.01 29.50
N LEU A 514 3.14 -16.66 28.49
CA LEU A 514 3.52 -17.54 27.38
C LEU A 514 4.79 -18.35 27.68
N SER A 515 5.65 -17.89 28.61
CA SER A 515 6.94 -18.53 28.94
C SER A 515 6.88 -20.04 29.16
N PRO A 516 5.88 -20.58 29.90
CA PRO A 516 5.78 -22.05 30.12
C PRO A 516 5.57 -22.85 28.83
N TYR A 517 5.00 -22.23 27.80
CA TYR A 517 4.62 -22.89 26.54
C TYR A 517 5.60 -22.66 25.41
N PHE A 518 6.63 -21.85 25.61
CA PHE A 518 7.56 -21.44 24.57
C PHE A 518 8.21 -22.62 23.84
N GLU A 519 8.72 -23.63 24.60
CA GLU A 519 9.41 -24.79 24.05
C GLU A 519 8.46 -25.73 23.28
N ILE A 520 7.24 -25.95 23.80
CA ILE A 520 6.28 -26.80 23.11
C ILE A 520 5.81 -26.21 21.81
N ILE A 521 5.55 -24.88 21.78
CA ILE A 521 5.20 -24.16 20.57
C ILE A 521 6.34 -24.24 19.55
N LEU A 522 7.56 -23.90 19.97
CA LEU A 522 8.73 -23.90 19.11
C LEU A 522 9.01 -25.26 18.50
N ASN A 523 9.05 -26.33 19.34
CA ASN A 523 9.36 -27.68 18.90
C ASN A 523 8.33 -28.21 17.90
N ASN A 524 7.04 -27.98 18.14
CA ASN A 524 5.99 -28.44 17.24
C ASN A 524 6.01 -27.72 15.91
N LEU A 525 6.23 -26.38 15.90
CA LEU A 525 6.38 -25.59 14.68
C LEU A 525 7.63 -26.01 13.88
N PHE A 526 8.75 -26.23 14.57
CA PHE A 526 10.02 -26.59 13.95
C PHE A 526 9.96 -27.99 13.32
N VAL A 527 9.46 -29.00 14.07
CA VAL A 527 9.29 -30.37 13.55
C VAL A 527 8.33 -30.37 12.35
N GLY A 528 7.24 -29.59 12.40
CA GLY A 528 6.31 -29.48 11.27
C GLY A 528 6.98 -28.86 10.05
N ALA A 529 7.76 -27.79 10.22
CA ALA A 529 8.51 -27.16 9.13
C ALA A 529 9.58 -28.09 8.52
N GLU A 530 10.31 -28.86 9.35
CA GLU A 530 11.25 -29.88 8.88
C GLU A 530 10.57 -31.02 8.10
N GLN A 531 9.39 -31.46 8.55
CA GLN A 531 8.59 -32.46 7.82
C GLN A 531 8.15 -31.93 6.45
N ASP A 532 7.71 -30.66 6.37
CA ASP A 532 7.36 -30.02 5.09
C ASP A 532 8.54 -30.04 4.12
N ILE A 533 9.74 -29.69 4.58
CA ILE A 533 10.97 -29.66 3.76
C ILE A 533 11.37 -31.09 3.33
N LYS A 534 11.27 -32.08 4.23
CA LYS A 534 11.67 -33.47 3.95
C LYS A 534 10.71 -34.21 3.03
N ASN A 535 9.42 -33.91 3.10
CA ASN A 535 8.40 -34.64 2.35
C ASN A 535 8.24 -34.16 0.89
N TYR A 536 8.92 -33.07 0.49
CA TYR A 536 8.91 -32.50 -0.87
C TYR A 536 7.49 -32.22 -1.45
N GLN A 537 6.44 -32.41 -0.65
CA GLN A 537 5.03 -32.26 -1.05
C GLN A 537 4.33 -31.06 -0.39
N ALA A 538 5.00 -30.41 0.56
CA ALA A 538 4.40 -29.29 1.26
C ALA A 538 4.35 -28.05 0.38
N SER A 539 3.20 -27.39 0.37
CA SER A 539 3.11 -26.09 -0.28
C SER A 539 4.03 -25.08 0.43
N ALA A 540 4.68 -24.21 -0.31
CA ALA A 540 5.47 -23.11 0.25
C ALA A 540 4.66 -22.27 1.27
N LYS A 541 3.32 -22.23 1.13
CA LYS A 541 2.40 -21.53 2.02
C LYS A 541 2.35 -22.12 3.45
N THR A 542 2.35 -23.45 3.61
CA THR A 542 2.32 -24.09 4.95
C THR A 542 3.62 -23.85 5.70
N THR A 543 4.74 -24.06 5.04
CA THR A 543 6.09 -23.80 5.59
C THR A 543 6.25 -22.35 6.00
N LEU A 544 5.83 -21.39 5.14
CA LEU A 544 5.83 -19.97 5.43
C LEU A 544 5.00 -19.64 6.68
N SER A 545 3.78 -20.18 6.80
CA SER A 545 2.92 -19.93 7.95
C SER A 545 3.56 -20.37 9.27
N ARG A 546 4.27 -21.52 9.27
CA ARG A 546 5.04 -21.99 10.43
C ARG A 546 6.21 -21.06 10.76
N PHE A 547 7.02 -20.67 9.77
CA PHE A 547 8.14 -19.75 9.97
C PHE A 547 7.69 -18.38 10.46
N MET A 548 6.60 -17.82 9.92
CA MET A 548 6.02 -16.57 10.42
C MET A 548 5.60 -16.68 11.89
N THR A 549 5.06 -17.84 12.29
CA THR A 549 4.64 -18.07 13.68
C THR A 549 5.85 -18.21 14.61
N ILE A 550 6.92 -18.91 14.19
CA ILE A 550 8.19 -18.96 14.91
C ILE A 550 8.76 -17.54 15.07
N GLY A 551 8.74 -16.74 14.01
CA GLY A 551 9.21 -15.35 14.06
C GLY A 551 8.42 -14.50 15.08
N THR A 552 7.10 -14.67 15.13
CA THR A 552 6.27 -13.99 16.11
C THR A 552 6.57 -14.46 17.54
N LEU A 553 6.79 -15.77 17.74
CA LEU A 553 7.17 -16.32 19.04
C LEU A 553 8.49 -15.74 19.55
N ILE A 554 9.48 -15.60 18.68
CA ILE A 554 10.77 -14.97 19.00
C ILE A 554 10.59 -13.51 19.38
N GLU A 555 9.87 -12.74 18.58
CA GLU A 555 9.65 -11.30 18.81
C GLU A 555 8.96 -11.02 20.16
N TYR A 556 8.02 -11.85 20.55
CA TYR A 556 7.23 -11.69 21.78
C TYR A 556 7.75 -12.54 22.94
N SER A 557 8.97 -13.09 22.86
CA SER A 557 9.60 -13.83 23.96
C SER A 557 10.07 -12.91 25.09
N SER A 558 9.89 -13.32 26.33
CA SER A 558 10.37 -12.62 27.51
C SER A 558 11.84 -12.95 27.83
N HIS A 559 12.42 -12.22 28.78
CA HIS A 559 13.85 -12.29 29.10
C HIS A 559 14.31 -13.70 29.54
N ASP A 560 13.45 -14.48 30.22
CA ASP A 560 13.74 -15.85 30.68
C ASP A 560 14.01 -16.85 29.56
N LYS A 561 13.81 -16.47 28.28
CA LYS A 561 14.00 -17.31 27.08
C LYS A 561 15.32 -17.05 26.34
N GLN A 562 16.23 -16.24 26.86
CA GLN A 562 17.51 -15.90 26.21
C GLN A 562 18.37 -17.15 25.92
N PHE A 563 18.38 -18.14 26.84
CA PHE A 563 19.11 -19.38 26.63
C PHE A 563 18.55 -20.19 25.45
N GLN A 564 17.23 -20.35 25.39
CA GLN A 564 16.57 -21.04 24.27
C GLN A 564 16.83 -20.31 22.95
N ILE A 565 16.79 -18.98 22.92
CA ILE A 565 17.10 -18.17 21.74
C ILE A 565 18.51 -18.47 21.24
N SER A 566 19.53 -18.59 22.13
CA SER A 566 20.89 -18.92 21.72
C SER A 566 21.01 -20.29 21.07
N GLN A 567 20.24 -21.28 21.54
CA GLN A 567 20.22 -22.62 20.94
C GLN A 567 19.54 -22.62 19.57
N ILE A 568 18.46 -21.83 19.40
CA ILE A 568 17.75 -21.70 18.12
C ILE A 568 18.66 -21.13 17.03
N ILE A 569 19.49 -20.13 17.34
CA ILE A 569 20.46 -19.57 16.40
C ILE A 569 21.34 -20.69 15.82
N LYS A 570 21.90 -21.55 16.67
CA LYS A 570 22.74 -22.67 16.23
C LYS A 570 21.97 -23.66 15.36
N GLN A 571 20.73 -24.00 15.73
CA GLN A 571 19.89 -24.92 14.95
C GLN A 571 19.59 -24.34 13.56
N PHE A 572 19.26 -23.05 13.45
CA PHE A 572 18.98 -22.45 12.15
C PHE A 572 20.21 -22.41 11.23
N LEU A 573 21.40 -22.14 11.78
CA LEU A 573 22.62 -22.22 10.99
C LEU A 573 22.88 -23.61 10.44
N ILE A 574 22.66 -24.66 11.25
CA ILE A 574 22.75 -26.05 10.80
C ILE A 574 21.74 -26.34 9.67
N GLN A 575 20.50 -25.82 9.77
CA GLN A 575 19.50 -26.03 8.72
C GLN A 575 19.81 -25.28 7.44
N ILE A 576 20.31 -24.05 7.51
CA ILE A 576 20.77 -23.29 6.34
C ILE A 576 21.91 -24.05 5.64
N GLU A 577 22.90 -24.53 6.40
CA GLU A 577 24.03 -25.31 5.88
C GLU A 577 23.54 -26.63 5.26
N SER A 578 22.63 -27.33 5.93
CA SER A 578 22.03 -28.57 5.42
C SER A 578 21.25 -28.35 4.12
N THR A 579 20.43 -27.30 4.04
CA THR A 579 19.69 -26.97 2.80
C THR A 579 20.66 -26.62 1.67
N GLN A 580 21.72 -25.89 1.96
CA GLN A 580 22.75 -25.54 0.96
C GLN A 580 23.51 -26.79 0.43
N ASN A 581 23.93 -27.67 1.33
CA ASN A 581 24.67 -28.87 0.96
C ASN A 581 23.82 -29.89 0.19
N ASN A 582 22.51 -29.86 0.34
CA ASN A 582 21.58 -30.80 -0.28
C ASN A 582 20.79 -30.19 -1.47
N ILE A 583 21.10 -29.00 -1.96
CA ILE A 583 20.35 -28.34 -3.04
C ILE A 583 20.16 -29.25 -4.24
N ASP A 584 21.24 -29.86 -4.75
CA ASP A 584 21.18 -30.75 -5.92
C ASP A 584 20.31 -32.01 -5.68
N THR A 585 20.33 -32.51 -4.46
CA THR A 585 19.49 -33.65 -4.06
C THR A 585 18.01 -33.25 -4.01
N MET A 586 17.72 -32.07 -3.47
CA MET A 586 16.36 -31.54 -3.38
C MET A 586 15.78 -31.24 -4.78
N ILE A 587 16.59 -30.68 -5.70
CA ILE A 587 16.20 -30.46 -7.09
C ILE A 587 15.91 -31.78 -7.81
N LYS A 588 16.78 -32.81 -7.63
CA LYS A 588 16.53 -34.16 -8.17
C LYS A 588 15.27 -34.81 -7.61
N ALA A 589 14.89 -34.47 -6.40
CA ALA A 589 13.65 -34.94 -5.76
C ALA A 589 12.39 -34.16 -6.21
N GLY A 590 12.53 -33.17 -7.07
CA GLY A 590 11.41 -32.43 -7.67
C GLY A 590 11.08 -31.09 -7.04
N ILE A 591 11.88 -30.61 -6.05
CA ILE A 591 11.70 -29.25 -5.54
C ILE A 591 12.33 -28.26 -6.51
N ASP A 592 11.60 -27.23 -6.89
CA ASP A 592 12.19 -26.17 -7.73
C ASP A 592 13.20 -25.33 -6.93
N LYS A 593 14.19 -24.81 -7.62
CA LYS A 593 15.30 -24.05 -7.04
C LYS A 593 14.83 -22.81 -6.29
N GLU A 594 13.76 -22.17 -6.76
CA GLU A 594 13.19 -20.96 -6.17
C GLU A 594 12.59 -21.25 -4.78
N THR A 595 11.87 -22.35 -4.65
CA THR A 595 11.33 -22.80 -3.36
C THR A 595 12.45 -23.04 -2.32
N ILE A 596 13.58 -23.64 -2.74
CA ILE A 596 14.74 -23.84 -1.84
C ILE A 596 15.31 -22.48 -1.40
N PHE A 597 15.42 -21.53 -2.33
CA PHE A 597 15.90 -20.18 -2.03
C PHE A 597 14.96 -19.46 -1.05
N GLN A 598 13.65 -19.54 -1.24
CA GLN A 598 12.67 -18.97 -0.32
C GLN A 598 12.78 -19.57 1.10
N ILE A 599 13.01 -20.88 1.23
CA ILE A 599 13.23 -21.52 2.53
C ILE A 599 14.47 -20.92 3.23
N GLN A 600 15.56 -20.72 2.50
CA GLN A 600 16.77 -20.09 3.04
C GLN A 600 16.52 -18.63 3.45
N GLU A 601 15.79 -17.87 2.67
CA GLU A 601 15.36 -16.48 2.99
C GLU A 601 14.54 -16.44 4.29
N TYR A 602 13.62 -17.38 4.48
CA TYR A 602 12.88 -17.47 5.74
C TYR A 602 13.80 -17.73 6.95
N TYR A 603 14.79 -18.59 6.83
CA TYR A 603 15.77 -18.77 7.91
C TYR A 603 16.56 -17.50 8.20
N PHE A 604 16.97 -16.73 7.18
CA PHE A 604 17.64 -15.44 7.38
C PHE A 604 16.71 -14.40 8.02
N SER A 605 15.45 -14.34 7.62
CA SER A 605 14.45 -13.50 8.28
C SER A 605 14.29 -13.84 9.77
N LEU A 606 14.32 -15.13 10.12
CA LEU A 606 14.29 -15.56 11.52
C LEU A 606 15.59 -15.22 12.27
N LEU A 607 16.77 -15.36 11.62
CA LEU A 607 18.05 -14.96 12.21
C LEU A 607 18.06 -13.45 12.52
N GLN A 608 17.52 -12.60 11.63
CA GLN A 608 17.37 -11.17 11.88
C GLN A 608 16.60 -10.93 13.20
N LYS A 609 15.46 -11.61 13.39
CA LYS A 609 14.64 -11.48 14.59
C LYS A 609 15.36 -11.95 15.85
N LEU A 610 16.07 -13.07 15.73
CA LEU A 610 16.88 -13.64 16.82
C LEU A 610 18.01 -12.68 17.24
N PHE A 611 18.79 -12.14 16.30
CA PHE A 611 19.85 -11.19 16.60
C PHE A 611 19.33 -9.92 17.25
N ASN A 612 18.16 -9.42 16.84
CA ASN A 612 17.53 -8.26 17.45
C ASN A 612 17.06 -8.55 18.90
N LYS A 613 16.62 -9.76 19.17
CA LYS A 613 16.09 -10.17 20.48
C LYS A 613 17.18 -10.67 21.43
N TYR A 614 18.30 -11.15 20.91
CA TYR A 614 19.40 -11.71 21.70
C TYR A 614 20.19 -10.60 22.38
N LYS A 615 20.20 -10.58 23.71
CA LYS A 615 20.79 -9.51 24.54
C LYS A 615 22.27 -9.68 24.81
N THR A 616 22.80 -10.91 24.72
CA THR A 616 24.22 -11.17 24.85
C THR A 616 24.91 -10.93 23.51
N LYS A 617 26.07 -10.25 23.53
CA LYS A 617 26.84 -10.04 22.32
C LYS A 617 27.34 -11.37 21.72
N ILE A 618 27.23 -11.50 20.41
CA ILE A 618 27.74 -12.65 19.66
C ILE A 618 29.25 -12.50 19.54
N GLU A 619 29.98 -13.58 19.84
CA GLU A 619 31.43 -13.62 19.74
C GLU A 619 31.88 -13.63 18.28
N LEU A 620 33.07 -13.03 18.01
CA LEU A 620 33.59 -12.85 16.66
C LEU A 620 33.77 -14.18 15.89
N ASP A 621 34.29 -15.23 16.53
CA ASP A 621 34.50 -16.53 15.89
C ASP A 621 33.16 -17.17 15.43
N PHE A 622 32.11 -16.97 16.22
CA PHE A 622 30.79 -17.45 15.86
C PHE A 622 30.14 -16.59 14.74
N ALA A 623 30.33 -15.29 14.80
CA ALA A 623 29.88 -14.36 13.77
C ALA A 623 30.62 -14.57 12.43
N ASP A 624 31.91 -14.90 12.46
CA ASP A 624 32.68 -15.22 11.24
C ASP A 624 32.14 -16.50 10.56
N LYS A 625 31.70 -17.50 11.33
CA LYS A 625 30.99 -18.67 10.76
C LYS A 625 29.67 -18.29 10.08
N ILE A 626 28.90 -17.39 10.70
CA ILE A 626 27.65 -16.87 10.10
C ILE A 626 27.98 -16.17 8.77
N TRP A 627 29.04 -15.35 8.77
CA TRP A 627 29.50 -14.67 7.57
C TRP A 627 29.91 -15.64 6.46
N GLN A 628 30.74 -16.63 6.78
CA GLN A 628 31.24 -17.65 5.82
C GLN A 628 30.04 -18.36 5.13
N LEU A 629 29.01 -18.73 5.91
CA LEU A 629 27.80 -19.36 5.37
C LEU A 629 27.03 -18.39 4.47
N THR A 630 26.88 -17.14 4.88
CA THR A 630 26.20 -16.11 4.10
C THR A 630 26.93 -15.84 2.78
N GLU A 631 28.25 -15.69 2.81
CA GLU A 631 29.07 -15.47 1.63
C GLU A 631 29.02 -16.67 0.66
N ALA A 632 29.05 -17.90 1.17
CA ALA A 632 28.91 -19.10 0.35
C ALA A 632 27.56 -19.12 -0.40
N LEU A 633 26.46 -18.67 0.24
CA LEU A 633 25.16 -18.53 -0.40
C LEU A 633 25.14 -17.43 -1.48
N PHE A 634 25.76 -16.27 -1.23
CA PHE A 634 25.87 -15.22 -2.24
C PHE A 634 26.63 -15.69 -3.47
N LYS A 635 27.73 -16.40 -3.27
CA LYS A 635 28.52 -16.98 -4.35
C LYS A 635 27.77 -18.05 -5.14
N TYR A 636 27.01 -18.92 -4.44
CA TYR A 636 26.19 -19.95 -5.08
C TYR A 636 25.04 -19.37 -5.89
N ARG A 637 24.32 -18.39 -5.34
CA ARG A 637 23.21 -17.71 -6.00
C ARG A 637 23.65 -16.73 -7.07
N GLN A 638 24.92 -16.30 -7.07
CA GLN A 638 25.45 -15.20 -7.87
C GLN A 638 24.72 -13.87 -7.67
N THR A 639 24.11 -13.68 -6.51
CA THR A 639 23.37 -12.48 -6.13
C THR A 639 23.29 -12.36 -4.61
N VAL A 640 22.97 -11.17 -4.14
CA VAL A 640 22.61 -10.88 -2.74
C VAL A 640 21.09 -10.87 -2.62
N PHE A 641 20.55 -11.09 -1.44
CA PHE A 641 19.12 -11.06 -1.16
C PHE A 641 18.82 -10.31 0.12
N ASP A 642 17.60 -9.76 0.21
CA ASP A 642 17.18 -8.79 1.21
C ASP A 642 17.29 -9.34 2.65
N GLU A 643 16.83 -10.55 2.88
CA GLU A 643 16.80 -11.17 4.19
C GLU A 643 18.21 -11.38 4.76
N ALA A 644 19.19 -11.69 3.90
CA ALA A 644 20.58 -11.80 4.32
C ALA A 644 21.17 -10.43 4.69
N ASN A 645 20.91 -9.39 3.90
CA ASN A 645 21.30 -8.03 4.24
C ASN A 645 20.73 -7.60 5.59
N LEU A 646 19.44 -7.85 5.82
CA LEU A 646 18.77 -7.48 7.06
C LEU A 646 19.26 -8.33 8.26
N ALA A 647 19.57 -9.60 8.07
CA ALA A 647 20.15 -10.45 9.12
C ALA A 647 21.56 -9.99 9.49
N MET A 648 22.44 -9.70 8.50
CA MET A 648 23.78 -9.18 8.73
C MET A 648 23.74 -7.79 9.41
N SER A 649 22.79 -6.95 9.04
CA SER A 649 22.50 -5.68 9.68
C SER A 649 22.14 -5.84 11.18
N ALA A 650 21.31 -6.83 11.50
CA ALA A 650 20.96 -7.13 12.88
C ALA A 650 22.13 -7.74 13.68
N LEU A 651 22.96 -8.56 13.03
CA LEU A 651 24.17 -9.10 13.61
C LEU A 651 25.16 -7.96 13.95
N ALA A 652 25.36 -7.02 13.03
CA ALA A 652 26.20 -5.84 13.26
C ALA A 652 25.75 -5.05 14.48
N ARG A 653 24.45 -4.78 14.64
CA ARG A 653 23.90 -4.10 15.82
C ARG A 653 24.12 -4.87 17.12
N ASN A 654 24.06 -6.20 17.08
CA ASN A 654 24.29 -7.04 18.27
C ASN A 654 25.77 -6.98 18.69
N MET A 655 26.69 -7.02 17.73
CA MET A 655 28.14 -7.06 17.99
C MET A 655 28.75 -5.70 18.30
N GLY A 656 28.22 -4.60 17.72
CA GLY A 656 28.82 -3.28 17.82
C GLY A 656 30.19 -3.20 17.14
N GLU A 657 31.17 -2.53 17.75
CA GLU A 657 32.51 -2.30 17.18
C GLU A 657 33.26 -3.59 16.80
N THR A 658 32.98 -4.71 17.45
CA THR A 658 33.58 -6.01 17.14
C THR A 658 33.17 -6.59 15.78
N PHE A 659 32.18 -5.99 15.12
CA PHE A 659 31.75 -6.38 13.76
C PHE A 659 32.68 -5.90 12.64
N GLU A 660 33.62 -4.99 12.92
CA GLU A 660 34.50 -4.36 11.92
C GLU A 660 35.22 -5.35 10.99
N PRO A 661 35.85 -6.47 11.44
CA PRO A 661 36.53 -7.41 10.55
C PRO A 661 35.55 -8.09 9.57
N ILE A 662 34.31 -8.31 9.98
CA ILE A 662 33.27 -8.88 9.11
C ILE A 662 32.76 -7.82 8.13
N PHE A 663 32.57 -6.58 8.58
CA PHE A 663 32.12 -5.47 7.73
C PHE A 663 33.07 -5.25 6.55
N LYS A 664 34.39 -5.32 6.74
CA LYS A 664 35.38 -5.23 5.64
C LYS A 664 35.16 -6.28 4.56
N LYS A 665 34.81 -7.51 4.94
CA LYS A 665 34.55 -8.62 4.00
C LYS A 665 33.16 -8.49 3.36
N TYR A 666 32.19 -7.96 4.09
CA TYR A 666 30.79 -7.85 3.68
C TYR A 666 30.51 -6.62 2.80
N TYR A 667 31.25 -5.52 2.96
CA TYR A 667 31.02 -4.25 2.27
C TYR A 667 30.89 -4.37 0.74
N PRO A 668 31.68 -5.16 0.01
CA PRO A 668 31.51 -5.31 -1.46
C PRO A 668 30.11 -5.81 -1.86
N TYR A 669 29.48 -6.66 -1.05
CA TYR A 669 28.13 -7.18 -1.29
C TYR A 669 27.07 -6.13 -0.95
N VAL A 670 27.30 -5.33 0.08
CA VAL A 670 26.45 -4.18 0.42
C VAL A 670 26.47 -3.16 -0.71
N GLU A 671 27.64 -2.80 -1.19
CA GLU A 671 27.82 -1.87 -2.32
C GLU A 671 27.13 -2.39 -3.59
N TYR A 672 27.26 -3.68 -3.91
CA TYR A 672 26.54 -4.32 -5.00
C TYR A 672 25.03 -4.18 -4.84
N SER A 673 24.50 -4.47 -3.64
CA SER A 673 23.07 -4.35 -3.33
C SER A 673 22.57 -2.92 -3.56
N ILE A 674 23.29 -1.92 -3.07
CA ILE A 674 22.95 -0.50 -3.21
C ILE A 674 22.91 -0.08 -4.68
N LYS A 675 23.89 -0.51 -5.48
CA LYS A 675 24.01 -0.16 -6.90
C LYS A 675 23.05 -0.92 -7.81
N TYR A 676 22.34 -1.92 -7.32
CA TYR A 676 21.38 -2.70 -8.11
C TYR A 676 20.03 -1.99 -8.21
N TYR A 677 20.00 -0.86 -8.94
CA TYR A 677 18.87 0.07 -9.01
C TYR A 677 17.60 -0.53 -9.64
N SER A 678 17.73 -1.59 -10.45
CA SER A 678 16.57 -2.29 -11.02
C SER A 678 15.72 -3.04 -9.98
N ASN A 679 16.24 -3.27 -8.77
CA ASN A 679 15.51 -3.85 -7.64
C ASN A 679 15.54 -2.88 -6.45
N ASN A 680 14.47 -2.11 -6.29
CA ASN A 680 14.36 -1.11 -5.23
C ASN A 680 14.41 -1.71 -3.83
N SER A 681 13.89 -2.92 -3.61
CA SER A 681 13.94 -3.61 -2.32
C SER A 681 15.37 -3.95 -1.94
N LEU A 682 16.13 -4.55 -2.85
CA LEU A 682 17.53 -4.91 -2.63
C LEU A 682 18.41 -3.67 -2.38
N SER A 683 18.22 -2.60 -3.16
CA SER A 683 18.91 -1.33 -2.95
C SER A 683 18.61 -0.74 -1.57
N LYS A 684 17.35 -0.79 -1.13
CA LYS A 684 16.92 -0.35 0.19
C LYS A 684 17.54 -1.19 1.31
N SER A 685 17.49 -2.51 1.21
CA SER A 685 18.07 -3.41 2.23
C SER A 685 19.58 -3.22 2.35
N GLY A 686 20.29 -2.98 1.22
CA GLY A 686 21.70 -2.61 1.19
C GLY A 686 21.98 -1.29 1.92
N LEU A 687 21.20 -0.23 1.67
CA LEU A 687 21.33 1.06 2.38
C LEU A 687 21.07 0.91 3.88
N VAL A 688 20.01 0.20 4.27
CA VAL A 688 19.68 -0.05 5.69
C VAL A 688 20.82 -0.84 6.36
N SER A 689 21.38 -1.83 5.66
CA SER A 689 22.51 -2.62 6.16
C SER A 689 23.76 -1.77 6.32
N LEU A 690 24.08 -0.93 5.34
CA LEU A 690 25.20 0.02 5.43
C LEU A 690 25.05 0.95 6.63
N MET A 691 23.87 1.53 6.80
CA MET A 691 23.57 2.43 7.93
C MET A 691 23.85 1.75 9.29
N HIS A 692 23.31 0.56 9.49
CA HIS A 692 23.52 -0.16 10.75
C HIS A 692 24.96 -0.62 10.96
N CYS A 693 25.66 -1.03 9.90
CA CYS A 693 27.08 -1.37 9.99
C CYS A 693 27.91 -0.16 10.41
N ILE A 694 27.68 1.01 9.79
CA ILE A 694 28.39 2.25 10.14
C ILE A 694 28.13 2.66 11.58
N ILE A 695 26.86 2.66 12.01
CA ILE A 695 26.47 2.97 13.39
C ILE A 695 27.09 1.98 14.38
N SER A 696 27.25 0.71 14.00
CA SER A 696 27.81 -0.33 14.87
C SER A 696 29.34 -0.27 14.97
N VAL A 697 30.04 -0.11 13.86
CA VAL A 697 31.51 -0.09 13.77
C VAL A 697 32.09 1.24 14.25
N GLN A 698 31.37 2.35 14.08
CA GLN A 698 31.74 3.70 14.51
C GLN A 698 33.07 4.19 13.88
N LYS A 699 34.18 4.27 14.64
CA LYS A 699 35.44 4.94 14.25
C LYS A 699 36.33 4.17 13.25
N ASN A 700 35.98 3.00 12.82
CA ASN A 700 36.86 2.13 12.00
C ASN A 700 36.34 1.98 10.56
N ILE A 701 36.03 3.09 9.86
CA ILE A 701 35.46 3.06 8.50
C ILE A 701 36.60 3.18 7.46
N ASP A 702 37.24 2.07 7.07
CA ASP A 702 38.37 2.07 6.11
C ASP A 702 37.95 2.45 4.67
N LYS A 703 36.66 2.52 4.34
CA LYS A 703 36.14 2.69 2.97
C LYS A 703 35.34 3.98 2.77
N THR A 704 35.59 5.00 3.58
CA THR A 704 34.82 6.26 3.57
C THR A 704 34.69 6.88 2.20
N LYS A 705 35.76 6.91 1.40
CA LYS A 705 35.72 7.45 0.03
C LYS A 705 34.71 6.72 -0.86
N ASP A 706 34.76 5.39 -0.86
CA ASP A 706 33.89 4.56 -1.70
C ASP A 706 32.44 4.68 -1.24
N ILE A 707 32.23 4.71 0.08
CA ILE A 707 30.91 4.89 0.71
C ILE A 707 30.30 6.24 0.31
N ILE A 708 31.02 7.34 0.47
CA ILE A 708 30.52 8.67 0.14
C ILE A 708 30.23 8.81 -1.35
N SER A 709 31.13 8.30 -2.23
CA SER A 709 30.89 8.28 -3.67
C SER A 709 29.61 7.53 -4.02
N THR A 710 29.42 6.31 -3.48
CA THR A 710 28.22 5.51 -3.73
C THR A 710 26.94 6.21 -3.24
N LEU A 711 26.97 6.85 -2.07
CA LEU A 711 25.80 7.57 -1.52
C LEU A 711 25.43 8.80 -2.35
N ILE A 712 26.42 9.55 -2.85
CA ILE A 712 26.21 10.67 -3.78
C ILE A 712 25.57 10.16 -5.08
N ASP A 713 26.09 9.07 -5.66
CA ASP A 713 25.54 8.47 -6.88
C ASP A 713 24.07 8.05 -6.69
N VAL A 714 23.71 7.44 -5.55
CA VAL A 714 22.33 7.12 -5.17
C VAL A 714 21.44 8.36 -5.15
N CYS A 715 21.92 9.44 -4.56
CA CYS A 715 21.12 10.68 -4.43
C CYS A 715 20.88 11.37 -5.78
N VAL A 716 21.87 11.33 -6.69
CA VAL A 716 21.81 12.02 -7.99
C VAL A 716 21.10 11.18 -9.05
N SER A 717 21.17 9.86 -8.99
CA SER A 717 20.57 8.97 -9.99
C SER A 717 19.06 9.14 -10.10
N ASN A 718 18.54 9.19 -11.34
CA ASN A 718 17.10 9.21 -11.63
C ASN A 718 16.45 7.81 -11.56
N GLU A 719 17.23 6.74 -11.51
CA GLU A 719 16.76 5.36 -11.45
C GLU A 719 16.41 4.91 -10.01
N VAL A 720 16.91 5.64 -9.02
CA VAL A 720 16.73 5.32 -7.60
C VAL A 720 15.41 5.89 -7.07
N GLU A 721 14.66 5.05 -6.35
CA GLU A 721 13.43 5.47 -5.68
C GLU A 721 13.68 6.63 -4.68
N LYS A 722 12.77 7.60 -4.65
CA LYS A 722 12.88 8.81 -3.79
C LYS A 722 13.15 8.46 -2.32
N LYS A 723 12.49 7.42 -1.78
CA LYS A 723 12.66 6.97 -0.39
C LYS A 723 14.07 6.46 -0.09
N ASN A 724 14.75 5.84 -1.04
CA ASN A 724 16.13 5.36 -0.89
C ASN A 724 17.12 6.53 -0.80
N LYS A 725 16.86 7.64 -1.51
CA LYS A 725 17.68 8.85 -1.44
C LYS A 725 17.68 9.48 -0.04
N THR A 726 16.55 9.47 0.67
CA THR A 726 16.49 10.00 2.03
C THR A 726 17.33 9.17 3.01
N ILE A 727 17.37 7.84 2.83
CA ILE A 727 18.22 6.95 3.63
C ILE A 727 19.71 7.24 3.34
N ALA A 728 20.07 7.42 2.06
CA ALA A 728 21.45 7.75 1.68
C ALA A 728 21.93 9.07 2.32
N ILE A 729 21.09 10.11 2.33
CA ILE A 729 21.38 11.39 3.02
C ILE A 729 21.64 11.17 4.51
N SER A 730 20.79 10.39 5.17
CA SER A 730 20.97 10.06 6.60
C SER A 730 22.32 9.35 6.87
N ILE A 731 22.72 8.41 6.01
CA ILE A 731 24.00 7.69 6.15
C ILE A 731 25.19 8.64 6.03
N ILE A 732 25.14 9.63 5.13
CA ILE A 732 26.19 10.65 5.00
C ILE A 732 26.43 11.36 6.32
N GLY A 733 25.36 11.71 7.05
CA GLY A 733 25.45 12.31 8.38
C GLY A 733 26.19 11.42 9.39
N TYR A 734 25.83 10.14 9.46
CA TYR A 734 26.50 9.19 10.35
C TYR A 734 27.99 8.98 9.98
N VAL A 735 28.30 8.88 8.68
CA VAL A 735 29.70 8.78 8.24
C VAL A 735 30.48 10.01 8.68
N ALA A 736 29.94 11.22 8.50
CA ALA A 736 30.58 12.45 8.96
C ALA A 736 30.85 12.44 10.46
N MET A 737 29.86 12.05 11.25
CA MET A 737 29.96 12.01 12.71
C MET A 737 31.07 11.05 13.21
N PHE A 738 31.22 9.88 12.56
CA PHE A 738 32.21 8.90 13.00
C PHE A 738 33.62 9.11 12.41
N GLU A 739 33.75 9.70 11.22
CA GLU A 739 35.04 10.11 10.63
C GLU A 739 35.64 11.33 11.32
N GLY A 740 34.79 12.14 11.95
CA GLY A 740 35.24 13.37 12.60
C GLY A 740 35.86 14.35 11.62
N THR A 741 36.95 15.04 12.02
CA THR A 741 37.63 16.07 11.21
C THR A 741 38.18 15.56 9.87
N ASN A 742 38.43 14.25 9.71
CA ASN A 742 38.86 13.65 8.45
C ASN A 742 37.81 13.77 7.35
N PHE A 743 36.52 13.94 7.73
CA PHE A 743 35.43 14.15 6.77
C PHE A 743 35.52 15.48 6.01
N SER A 744 36.41 16.42 6.44
CA SER A 744 36.54 17.75 5.85
C SER A 744 36.76 17.74 4.32
N ILE A 745 37.43 16.74 3.77
CA ILE A 745 37.68 16.62 2.33
C ILE A 745 36.42 16.32 1.49
N TYR A 746 35.33 15.88 2.13
CA TYR A 746 34.07 15.56 1.49
C TYR A 746 32.99 16.63 1.68
N ILE A 747 33.26 17.67 2.47
CA ILE A 747 32.23 18.65 2.87
C ILE A 747 31.64 19.41 1.68
N ASP A 748 32.46 19.88 0.75
CA ASP A 748 31.99 20.66 -0.41
C ASP A 748 31.01 19.88 -1.30
N PRO A 749 31.32 18.64 -1.78
CA PRO A 749 30.39 17.86 -2.56
C PRO A 749 29.13 17.47 -1.77
N VAL A 750 29.24 17.20 -0.47
CA VAL A 750 28.10 16.87 0.38
C VAL A 750 27.18 18.08 0.56
N MET A 751 27.71 19.28 0.87
CA MET A 751 26.90 20.48 1.01
C MET A 751 26.19 20.86 -0.29
N LYS A 752 26.86 20.74 -1.43
CA LYS A 752 26.22 20.94 -2.75
C LYS A 752 25.05 19.98 -2.97
N LEU A 753 25.22 18.71 -2.59
CA LEU A 753 24.18 17.69 -2.67
C LEU A 753 22.98 18.07 -1.79
N LEU A 754 23.24 18.42 -0.51
CA LEU A 754 22.20 18.73 0.47
C LEU A 754 21.38 19.96 0.04
N PHE A 755 22.04 21.03 -0.45
CA PHE A 755 21.33 22.22 -0.93
C PHE A 755 20.55 21.97 -2.22
N SER A 756 21.09 21.14 -3.13
CA SER A 756 20.33 20.70 -4.32
C SER A 756 19.07 19.89 -3.93
N ALA A 757 19.19 18.97 -2.98
CA ALA A 757 18.07 18.20 -2.46
C ALA A 757 17.06 19.09 -1.71
N ALA A 758 17.53 20.08 -0.96
CA ALA A 758 16.70 21.04 -0.25
C ALA A 758 15.79 21.84 -1.22
N GLN A 759 16.29 22.21 -2.39
CA GLN A 759 15.53 22.98 -3.39
C GLN A 759 14.38 22.20 -4.02
N MET A 760 14.46 20.86 -4.08
CA MET A 760 13.41 20.01 -4.65
C MET A 760 12.05 20.18 -3.96
N GLY A 761 12.01 20.54 -2.69
CA GLY A 761 10.79 20.66 -1.89
C GLY A 761 10.07 22.00 -1.98
N PHE A 762 10.70 23.08 -2.52
CA PHE A 762 10.12 24.43 -2.50
C PHE A 762 9.39 24.83 -3.78
N ASN A 763 9.57 24.11 -4.88
CA ASN A 763 8.96 24.38 -6.19
C ASN A 763 7.71 23.55 -6.48
N LEU A 764 7.01 23.11 -5.44
CA LEU A 764 5.82 22.27 -5.58
C LEU A 764 4.60 23.14 -5.95
N GLY A 765 3.96 22.83 -7.09
CA GLY A 765 2.76 23.52 -7.58
C GLY A 765 1.52 23.28 -6.69
N TYR A 766 0.35 23.80 -7.11
CA TYR A 766 -0.88 23.77 -6.32
C TYR A 766 -1.54 22.38 -6.16
N ASN A 767 -1.22 21.40 -6.99
CA ASN A 767 -1.75 20.03 -6.93
C ASN A 767 -0.64 19.07 -6.50
N ILE A 768 -0.46 18.92 -5.19
CA ILE A 768 0.55 18.03 -4.61
C ILE A 768 -0.13 16.75 -4.15
N ASP A 769 0.39 15.60 -4.61
CA ASP A 769 0.03 14.27 -4.13
C ASP A 769 0.47 14.10 -2.66
N GLU A 770 -0.35 13.40 -1.86
CA GLU A 770 -0.06 13.11 -0.45
C GLU A 770 1.27 12.37 -0.28
N GLU A 771 1.60 11.46 -1.21
CA GLU A 771 2.87 10.72 -1.20
C GLU A 771 4.07 11.65 -1.41
N LEU A 772 3.95 12.66 -2.27
CA LEU A 772 4.99 13.66 -2.49
C LEU A 772 5.17 14.57 -1.28
N ILE A 773 4.09 14.95 -0.60
CA ILE A 773 4.13 15.73 0.65
C ILE A 773 4.91 14.95 1.71
N GLU A 774 4.61 13.67 1.89
CA GLU A 774 5.26 12.83 2.90
C GLU A 774 6.75 12.59 2.57
N PHE A 775 7.07 12.40 1.29
CA PHE A 775 8.46 12.34 0.84
C PHE A 775 9.23 13.63 1.17
N VAL A 776 8.67 14.81 0.87
CA VAL A 776 9.35 16.08 1.14
C VAL A 776 9.50 16.35 2.65
N LYS A 777 8.52 15.97 3.46
CA LYS A 777 8.67 16.00 4.93
C LYS A 777 9.85 15.15 5.39
N THR A 778 9.91 13.90 4.94
CA THR A 778 11.01 12.99 5.27
C THR A 778 12.35 13.51 4.77
N LEU A 779 12.41 14.05 3.55
CA LEU A 779 13.62 14.63 2.96
C LEU A 779 14.14 15.81 3.80
N ARG A 780 13.28 16.77 4.14
CA ARG A 780 13.64 17.92 4.98
C ARG A 780 14.15 17.49 6.36
N PHE A 781 13.44 16.56 6.98
CA PHE A 781 13.86 15.99 8.27
C PHE A 781 15.27 15.39 8.19
N GLN A 782 15.54 14.55 7.16
CA GLN A 782 16.86 13.93 7.00
C GLN A 782 17.96 14.93 6.68
N ILE A 783 17.69 15.98 5.91
CA ILE A 783 18.65 17.05 5.64
C ILE A 783 19.00 17.79 6.95
N ILE A 784 18.01 18.13 7.78
CA ILE A 784 18.22 18.80 9.07
C ILE A 784 19.06 17.90 9.99
N GLN A 785 18.71 16.61 10.10
CA GLN A 785 19.49 15.66 10.90
C GLN A 785 20.94 15.53 10.40
N THR A 786 21.16 15.56 9.08
CA THR A 786 22.50 15.51 8.50
C THR A 786 23.28 16.80 8.83
N PHE A 787 22.64 17.98 8.81
CA PHE A 787 23.29 19.23 9.29
C PHE A 787 23.64 19.16 10.76
N THR A 788 22.79 18.56 11.59
CA THR A 788 23.11 18.33 13.03
C THR A 788 24.32 17.43 13.19
N CYS A 789 24.42 16.33 12.43
CA CYS A 789 25.61 15.46 12.45
C CYS A 789 26.88 16.19 11.99
N LEU A 790 26.78 17.01 10.94
CA LEU A 790 27.91 17.82 10.44
C LEU A 790 28.34 18.87 11.47
N GLU A 791 27.38 19.49 12.12
CA GLU A 791 27.63 20.46 13.21
C GLU A 791 28.38 19.75 14.37
N MET A 792 27.92 18.62 14.86
CA MET A 792 28.60 17.82 15.88
C MET A 792 30.02 17.41 15.46
N THR A 793 30.23 17.14 14.17
CA THR A 793 31.53 16.73 13.62
C THR A 793 32.55 17.86 13.65
N PHE A 794 32.12 19.07 13.32
CA PHE A 794 32.99 20.23 13.14
C PHE A 794 32.84 21.27 14.28
N ASN A 795 32.45 20.84 15.46
CA ASN A 795 32.24 21.66 16.64
C ASN A 795 33.52 22.27 17.21
N ASN A 796 34.40 22.84 16.39
CA ASN A 796 35.60 23.53 16.84
C ASN A 796 35.52 25.02 16.53
N LYS A 797 35.48 25.86 17.59
CA LYS A 797 35.30 27.31 17.48
C LYS A 797 36.40 28.05 16.71
N GLU A 798 37.62 27.51 16.65
CA GLU A 798 38.77 28.19 16.05
C GLU A 798 38.91 27.98 14.53
N ASN A 799 38.40 26.87 13.97
CA ASN A 799 38.48 26.56 12.53
C ASN A 799 37.23 25.83 12.05
N ASN A 800 36.07 26.50 12.13
CA ASN A 800 34.83 25.81 11.74
C ASN A 800 34.56 25.92 10.24
N ILE A 801 34.69 24.79 9.56
CA ILE A 801 34.48 24.65 8.12
C ILE A 801 33.05 25.05 7.71
N LEU A 802 32.07 24.87 8.60
CA LEU A 802 30.66 25.18 8.32
C LEU A 802 30.36 26.70 8.28
N ASN A 803 31.28 27.58 8.72
CA ASN A 803 31.08 29.02 8.66
C ASN A 803 30.68 29.52 7.29
N SER A 804 31.28 28.97 6.23
CA SER A 804 31.00 29.37 4.85
C SER A 804 29.59 28.98 4.37
N TYR A 805 28.95 28.03 5.05
CA TYR A 805 27.62 27.52 4.70
C TYR A 805 26.51 27.95 5.64
N MET A 806 26.85 28.65 6.72
CA MET A 806 25.93 29.03 7.81
C MET A 806 24.71 29.79 7.33
N LYS A 807 24.91 30.76 6.43
CA LYS A 807 23.84 31.55 5.87
C LYS A 807 22.86 30.70 5.06
N ASP A 808 23.37 29.80 4.25
CA ASP A 808 22.53 28.94 3.39
C ASP A 808 21.77 27.90 4.23
N ILE A 809 22.40 27.34 5.26
CA ILE A 809 21.72 26.46 6.25
C ILE A 809 20.57 27.22 6.90
N PHE A 810 20.80 28.43 7.40
CA PHE A 810 19.78 29.21 8.07
C PHE A 810 18.62 29.59 7.13
N GLU A 811 18.87 30.00 5.90
CA GLU A 811 17.82 30.30 4.92
C GLU A 811 17.01 29.04 4.58
N PHE A 812 17.62 27.86 4.52
CA PHE A 812 16.88 26.60 4.38
C PHE A 812 15.96 26.33 5.58
N LEU A 813 16.45 26.47 6.82
CA LEU A 813 15.64 26.29 8.03
C LEU A 813 14.46 27.26 8.08
N LYS A 814 14.71 28.53 7.75
CA LYS A 814 13.68 29.56 7.65
C LYS A 814 12.61 29.25 6.59
N SER A 815 13.03 28.73 5.45
CA SER A 815 12.13 28.28 4.39
C SER A 815 11.25 27.13 4.85
N CYS A 816 11.80 26.17 5.59
CA CYS A 816 11.03 25.06 6.18
C CYS A 816 10.01 25.54 7.24
N ILE A 817 10.36 26.54 8.03
CA ILE A 817 9.45 27.14 9.03
C ILE A 817 8.29 27.87 8.35
N ASN A 818 8.54 28.56 7.24
CA ASN A 818 7.53 29.35 6.53
C ASN A 818 6.60 28.52 5.62
N ASP A 819 6.95 27.28 5.30
CA ASP A 819 6.16 26.43 4.44
C ASP A 819 5.06 25.68 5.22
N THR A 820 3.94 26.34 5.44
CA THR A 820 2.80 25.81 6.22
C THR A 820 2.15 24.56 5.61
N LYS A 821 2.40 24.24 4.33
CA LYS A 821 1.82 23.07 3.64
C LYS A 821 2.54 21.75 4.02
N ILE A 822 3.85 21.84 4.28
CA ILE A 822 4.71 20.67 4.51
C ILE A 822 5.22 20.61 5.96
N GLN A 823 4.96 21.67 6.72
CA GLN A 823 5.36 21.79 8.11
C GLN A 823 4.72 20.70 8.99
N ASN A 824 5.52 20.09 9.88
CA ASN A 824 5.04 19.24 10.96
C ASN A 824 5.85 19.48 12.24
N LEU A 825 5.34 18.98 13.37
CA LEU A 825 5.97 19.20 14.68
C LEU A 825 7.37 18.58 14.78
N GLU A 826 7.63 17.44 14.14
CA GLU A 826 8.94 16.77 14.18
C GLU A 826 10.02 17.59 13.47
N ILE A 827 9.71 18.16 12.31
CA ILE A 827 10.60 19.07 11.58
C ILE A 827 10.90 20.29 12.45
N LEU A 828 9.86 20.90 13.05
CA LEU A 828 10.05 22.08 13.91
C LEU A 828 10.90 21.80 15.15
N LYS A 829 10.72 20.61 15.78
CA LYS A 829 11.57 20.16 16.89
C LYS A 829 13.03 20.04 16.46
N SER A 830 13.29 19.41 15.33
CA SER A 830 14.65 19.22 14.80
C SER A 830 15.30 20.56 14.44
N ILE A 831 14.54 21.50 13.88
CA ILE A 831 15.01 22.87 13.60
C ILE A 831 15.35 23.59 14.91
N LEU A 832 14.51 23.49 15.94
CA LEU A 832 14.73 24.13 17.24
C LEU A 832 16.02 23.62 17.89
N SER A 833 16.24 22.30 17.87
CA SER A 833 17.47 21.69 18.37
C SER A 833 18.70 22.23 17.63
N LEU A 834 18.70 22.15 16.29
CA LEU A 834 19.82 22.61 15.48
C LEU A 834 20.10 24.12 15.66
N ILE A 835 19.08 24.97 15.76
CA ILE A 835 19.25 26.40 16.02
C ILE A 835 19.94 26.62 17.36
N ASN A 836 19.57 25.90 18.43
CA ASN A 836 20.18 25.96 19.72
C ASN A 836 21.67 25.56 19.70
N ASP A 837 21.99 24.47 18.97
CA ASP A 837 23.35 23.98 18.80
C ASP A 837 24.22 25.04 18.06
N LEU A 838 23.68 25.61 16.97
CA LEU A 838 24.32 26.68 16.21
C LEU A 838 24.57 27.95 17.07
N PHE A 839 23.61 28.33 17.92
CA PHE A 839 23.83 29.43 18.89
C PHE A 839 24.94 29.12 19.88
N GLY A 840 24.98 27.88 20.39
CA GLY A 840 26.01 27.43 21.34
C GLY A 840 27.45 27.58 20.80
N ILE A 841 27.61 27.34 19.48
CA ILE A 841 28.93 27.36 18.83
C ILE A 841 29.27 28.75 18.30
N TYR A 842 28.38 29.40 17.56
CA TYR A 842 28.65 30.62 16.80
C TYR A 842 28.27 31.91 17.53
N GLY A 843 27.50 31.83 18.61
CA GLY A 843 27.16 32.93 19.47
C GLY A 843 26.64 34.15 18.71
N SER A 844 27.40 35.28 18.80
CA SER A 844 27.02 36.57 18.21
C SER A 844 26.92 36.56 16.67
N GLN A 845 27.74 35.75 15.98
CA GLN A 845 27.67 35.63 14.52
C GLN A 845 26.34 35.04 14.05
N PHE A 846 25.82 34.03 14.76
CA PHE A 846 24.52 33.43 14.43
C PHE A 846 23.36 34.35 14.86
N LYS A 847 23.55 35.21 15.87
CA LYS A 847 22.56 36.19 16.33
C LYS A 847 22.23 37.23 15.23
N GLU A 848 23.18 37.55 14.36
CA GLU A 848 22.94 38.44 13.19
C GLU A 848 21.98 37.81 12.18
N LEU A 849 22.00 36.48 12.03
CA LEU A 849 21.10 35.73 11.12
C LEU A 849 19.75 35.43 11.78
N CYS A 850 19.76 34.89 13.00
CA CYS A 850 18.58 34.55 13.79
C CYS A 850 18.29 35.67 14.80
N ASN A 851 17.57 36.69 14.40
CA ASN A 851 17.23 37.80 15.29
C ASN A 851 16.08 37.46 16.25
N GLU A 852 15.92 38.31 17.31
CA GLU A 852 14.92 38.10 18.35
C GLU A 852 13.48 38.00 17.82
N ASN A 853 13.11 38.79 16.83
CA ASN A 853 11.79 38.77 16.24
C ASN A 853 11.49 37.42 15.53
N PHE A 854 12.49 36.87 14.82
CA PHE A 854 12.37 35.56 14.20
C PHE A 854 12.24 34.47 15.27
N ALA A 855 13.09 34.49 16.31
CA ALA A 855 13.05 33.51 17.40
C ALA A 855 11.70 33.56 18.14
N ALA A 856 11.20 34.76 18.48
CA ALA A 856 9.88 34.89 19.10
C ALA A 856 8.73 34.40 18.24
N GLY A 857 8.76 34.69 16.93
CA GLY A 857 7.78 34.17 15.96
C GLY A 857 7.82 32.65 15.86
N PHE A 858 9.02 32.05 15.84
CA PHE A 858 9.21 30.60 15.77
C PHE A 858 8.75 29.89 17.05
N ILE A 859 9.06 30.43 18.23
CA ILE A 859 8.58 29.92 19.51
C ILE A 859 7.04 29.94 19.55
N LYS A 860 6.41 31.05 19.14
CA LYS A 860 4.96 31.18 19.10
C LYS A 860 4.33 30.15 18.15
N LEU A 861 4.97 29.85 17.02
CA LEU A 861 4.53 28.85 16.09
C LEU A 861 4.53 27.45 16.73
N ILE A 862 5.63 27.06 17.39
CA ILE A 862 5.73 25.77 18.10
C ILE A 862 4.68 25.68 19.21
N GLN A 863 4.53 26.73 20.03
CA GLN A 863 3.54 26.79 21.10
C GLN A 863 2.10 26.63 20.57
N GLY A 864 1.82 27.10 19.36
CA GLY A 864 0.53 26.94 18.68
C GLY A 864 0.10 25.48 18.47
N TYR A 865 1.03 24.53 18.34
CA TYR A 865 0.76 23.09 18.27
C TYR A 865 0.29 22.48 19.60
N PHE A 866 0.47 23.18 20.73
CA PHE A 866 0.18 22.69 22.09
C PHE A 866 -0.97 23.44 22.77
N THR A 867 -1.77 24.24 22.08
CA THR A 867 -2.82 25.11 22.65
C THR A 867 -3.81 24.39 23.58
N ASN A 868 -3.93 23.04 23.47
CA ASN A 868 -4.81 22.22 24.32
C ASN A 868 -4.13 20.92 24.81
N LYS A 869 -2.79 20.86 24.79
CA LYS A 869 -2.02 19.67 25.23
C LYS A 869 -0.84 20.12 26.06
N GLN A 870 -0.42 19.29 27.01
CA GLN A 870 0.82 19.49 27.73
C GLN A 870 2.00 19.44 26.75
N MET A 871 2.90 20.39 26.80
CA MET A 871 4.11 20.44 25.98
C MET A 871 5.09 19.35 26.45
N ASP A 872 5.77 18.75 25.48
CA ASP A 872 6.85 17.81 25.72
C ASP A 872 7.98 18.53 26.50
N PRO A 873 8.47 17.98 27.62
CA PRO A 873 9.51 18.60 28.43
C PRO A 873 10.78 18.98 27.66
N ASP A 874 11.17 18.15 26.66
CA ASP A 874 12.35 18.42 25.84
C ASP A 874 12.17 19.66 24.96
N ILE A 875 10.94 19.88 24.44
CA ILE A 875 10.62 21.08 23.66
C ILE A 875 10.62 22.31 24.55
N GLU A 876 10.02 22.18 25.72
CA GLU A 876 9.97 23.28 26.69
C GLU A 876 11.40 23.73 27.10
N GLN A 877 12.27 22.77 27.39
CA GLN A 877 13.69 23.03 27.68
C GLN A 877 14.40 23.72 26.49
N ASN A 878 14.21 23.22 25.27
CA ASN A 878 14.83 23.83 24.09
C ASN A 878 14.31 25.24 23.79
N ILE A 879 13.05 25.54 24.06
CA ILE A 879 12.49 26.91 23.97
C ILE A 879 13.14 27.82 25.01
N GLU A 880 13.34 27.36 26.24
CA GLU A 880 13.98 28.15 27.26
C GLU A 880 15.45 28.42 26.92
N ILE A 881 16.17 27.44 26.38
CA ILE A 881 17.54 27.65 25.88
C ILE A 881 17.56 28.74 24.82
N LEU A 882 16.66 28.69 23.83
CA LEU A 882 16.58 29.69 22.76
C LEU A 882 16.30 31.09 23.32
N LYS A 883 15.43 31.22 24.31
CA LYS A 883 15.15 32.50 24.99
C LYS A 883 16.38 33.03 25.70
N MET A 884 17.14 32.17 26.40
CA MET A 884 18.35 32.59 27.16
C MET A 884 19.41 33.23 26.28
N PHE A 885 19.56 32.77 25.00
CA PHE A 885 20.52 33.38 24.08
C PHE A 885 20.20 34.85 23.74
N PHE A 886 18.96 35.30 23.88
CA PHE A 886 18.56 36.67 23.65
C PHE A 886 18.55 37.52 24.95
N ILE A 887 18.37 36.89 26.12
CA ILE A 887 18.31 37.58 27.45
C ILE A 887 19.71 37.87 28.01
N GLN A 888 20.68 36.97 27.89
CA GLN A 888 22.00 37.07 28.52
C GLN A 888 22.93 38.09 27.85
N ASN A 889 22.55 38.75 26.78
CA ASN A 889 23.39 39.72 26.04
C ASN A 889 22.69 41.08 25.82
N ASN A 890 21.73 41.43 26.66
CA ASN A 890 21.24 42.77 26.90
C ASN A 890 21.79 43.23 28.29
#